data_7c502fdcc4c3d5ca7f76d47b9cbf9a46
#
_entry.id   7c502fdcc4c3d5ca7f76d47b9cbf9a46
#
_cell.length_a   1.000
_cell.length_b   1.000
_cell.length_c   1.000
_cell.angle_alpha   90.00
_cell.angle_beta   90.00
_cell.angle_gamma   90.00
#
_symmetry.space_group_name_H-M   'P 1'
#
loop_
_entity.id
_entity.type
_entity.pdbx_description
1 polymer ?
#
loop_
_entity_poly.entity_id
_entity_poly.type
_entity_poly.pdbx_seq_one_letter_code
_entity_poly.pdbx_strand_id
1 'polypeptide(L)'
;MNTKQKTYLEHKFGSRVSFRRVERKLYGHDIAAIPGIIKPFIGSTVPDAVVQPESEEEMVELVRWAAENRVPLTPRGKASSGYGGVLPVKGGVVVDFYRMKQIRQINVEAMTVTVQAGVVWERLDKELMKKGLTLRLYPSSYPAATVGGWLAQGGAGIGSYEAGWFRENVVSARVVLPGGQVKEFIGDELDLISGAGGITGFISEVRIRVQRQEELEVVAIGCPDVNDLQQMMQSMIEKKLPIWSLVFINPRMAELKNKAPLLEHLGHTVEERVLLPASYIVSLAFRKKDRDAVMGTLPEIMKPCQAELLSERIAEHEWNNRFKIMIVKRLGPSLVPAEVVIPLSSLGKVMTEIESKVDQPVVKEGLVIREGLNGEPEVVILGFIPSDQRKFNYSFVFGLSLTIMKIAEKYGGRPYSTGLYFAQMVGEVLGKAKVDLLKDFKKEVDPANVLNPGKVLGSGIIGLVMGIARFLEPFIRPLGNRVMTHLGERPVGPVRDIPADVAWYAYGCSQCGYCIDECDQFYGRGWESQSPRGKWYWLREYMEGREQWDQFMVDTILVCTTCELCNLRCSASLPIEPSWMKLRGLLIDEEKKMTFPPFEMMAASVRKEGDIWAAYRKDRDAWFPEDLREKHGPSHRANIAYFAGCTASHVEHDIAMASVRLMDAAGVDFTYLGKKDNCCGTPMLVAGKWDVFEEIMRQNIQNMKDAGVDTVVTSCPACDMMWRQTYPVWAEKLGIDYNITAKHYSEVVTDRIKSGEFAFPQKLKDTRVTLHDSCHIGRVSSVYDAPRDLIEAIPGVKLVEMEHNRERAHCCGSVLTLIKEPDIAADIGESRMNEAVATGADKLLALCPCCQFQFRVTADKKQVPLETVDLARFAASALGYEFPDPNPEVRRQWAVFEAMIALMTPQGFANLMATMWPELIDAMPFRMGPMMRFMGKIPGALRLMKPMFPVLFPRLLPMMMPKVMPVMLQRVADRIPMPDYMAEQMPDLMPKVMDNLMPHMIGDVVPLVTQPMIDYLRQGK
;
A
#
# COMPACT_ATOMS: atom_id res chain seq x y z
N MET A 1 26.22 2.48 -16.41
CA MET A 1 26.01 3.82 -17.08
C MET A 1 27.09 4.79 -16.68
N ASN A 2 27.57 5.65 -17.63
CA ASN A 2 28.53 6.72 -17.37
C ASN A 2 27.84 8.03 -16.90
N THR A 3 28.67 9.03 -16.45
CA THR A 3 28.12 10.29 -15.91
C THR A 3 27.27 11.05 -16.93
N LYS A 4 27.66 11.12 -18.21
CA LYS A 4 26.87 11.82 -19.26
C LYS A 4 25.48 11.20 -19.44
N GLN A 5 25.43 9.87 -19.42
CA GLN A 5 24.17 9.13 -19.53
C GLN A 5 23.25 9.38 -18.33
N LYS A 6 23.80 9.46 -17.11
CA LYS A 6 23.02 9.80 -15.91
C LYS A 6 22.49 11.23 -15.98
N THR A 7 23.34 12.21 -16.28
CA THR A 7 22.95 13.61 -16.39
C THR A 7 21.86 13.82 -17.45
N TYR A 8 21.92 13.11 -18.58
CA TYR A 8 20.85 13.15 -19.58
C TYR A 8 19.51 12.72 -19.00
N LEU A 9 19.46 11.57 -18.30
CA LEU A 9 18.22 11.07 -17.72
C LEU A 9 17.71 12.00 -16.61
N GLU A 10 18.59 12.56 -15.78
CA GLU A 10 18.22 13.54 -14.75
C GLU A 10 17.61 14.81 -15.35
N HIS A 11 18.23 15.34 -16.39
CA HIS A 11 17.72 16.52 -17.07
C HIS A 11 16.36 16.27 -17.76
N LYS A 12 16.20 15.08 -18.37
CA LYS A 12 14.99 14.76 -19.13
C LYS A 12 13.80 14.40 -18.24
N PHE A 13 14.03 13.61 -17.20
CA PHE A 13 12.96 13.03 -16.38
C PHE A 13 12.82 13.65 -14.98
N GLY A 14 13.79 14.43 -14.51
CA GLY A 14 13.76 15.09 -13.21
C GLY A 14 13.46 14.10 -12.07
N SER A 15 12.40 14.35 -11.28
CA SER A 15 11.96 13.48 -10.18
C SER A 15 11.44 12.11 -10.63
N ARG A 16 11.23 11.90 -11.93
CA ARG A 16 10.75 10.65 -12.53
C ARG A 16 11.88 9.70 -12.94
N VAL A 17 13.13 10.00 -12.59
CA VAL A 17 14.25 9.08 -12.67
C VAL A 17 14.82 8.84 -11.28
N SER A 18 15.19 7.60 -10.98
CA SER A 18 15.83 7.25 -9.72
C SER A 18 17.12 6.45 -9.94
N PHE A 19 18.19 6.94 -9.32
CA PHE A 19 19.48 6.24 -9.16
C PHE A 19 19.68 5.69 -7.75
N ARG A 20 18.72 5.91 -6.85
CA ARG A 20 18.79 5.44 -5.46
C ARG A 20 18.87 3.92 -5.42
N ARG A 21 19.78 3.41 -4.58
CA ARG A 21 20.00 1.97 -4.45
C ARG A 21 18.72 1.21 -4.09
N VAL A 22 17.91 1.76 -3.18
CA VAL A 22 16.66 1.13 -2.74
C VAL A 22 15.70 0.93 -3.91
N GLU A 23 15.44 1.98 -4.71
CA GLU A 23 14.52 1.86 -5.85
C GLU A 23 15.07 0.88 -6.89
N ARG A 24 16.32 1.04 -7.29
CA ARG A 24 16.98 0.14 -8.26
C ARG A 24 16.84 -1.34 -7.85
N LYS A 25 16.96 -1.64 -6.56
CA LYS A 25 16.83 -3.00 -6.05
C LYS A 25 15.38 -3.47 -6.04
N LEU A 26 14.43 -2.61 -5.63
CA LEU A 26 13.00 -2.90 -5.64
C LEU A 26 12.44 -3.14 -7.04
N TYR A 27 13.00 -2.48 -8.05
CA TYR A 27 12.61 -2.69 -9.45
C TYR A 27 13.35 -3.85 -10.12
N GLY A 28 14.25 -4.52 -9.42
CA GLY A 28 15.04 -5.66 -9.91
C GLY A 28 14.46 -7.04 -9.60
N HIS A 29 13.18 -7.14 -9.16
CA HIS A 29 12.54 -8.42 -8.82
C HIS A 29 11.11 -8.52 -9.35
N ASP A 30 10.56 -9.73 -9.34
CA ASP A 30 9.15 -10.06 -9.55
C ASP A 30 8.59 -10.90 -8.38
N ILE A 31 7.45 -11.58 -8.57
CA ILE A 31 6.84 -12.38 -7.50
C ILE A 31 7.54 -13.73 -7.25
N ALA A 32 8.44 -14.19 -8.13
CA ALA A 32 9.07 -15.49 -8.02
C ALA A 32 10.02 -15.57 -6.83
N ALA A 33 9.89 -16.63 -6.04
CA ALA A 33 10.86 -17.00 -5.01
C ALA A 33 11.92 -17.93 -5.64
N ILE A 34 13.02 -17.35 -6.10
CA ILE A 34 14.06 -18.11 -6.81
C ILE A 34 14.95 -18.86 -5.82
N PRO A 35 15.19 -20.19 -6.06
CA PRO A 35 16.12 -20.96 -5.24
C PRO A 35 17.52 -20.39 -5.16
N GLY A 36 18.11 -20.43 -3.98
CA GLY A 36 19.46 -19.91 -3.74
C GLY A 36 20.52 -20.50 -4.69
N ILE A 37 20.37 -21.75 -5.07
CA ILE A 37 21.27 -22.45 -6.01
C ILE A 37 21.17 -21.90 -7.46
N ILE A 38 20.05 -21.32 -7.83
CA ILE A 38 19.83 -20.79 -9.18
C ILE A 38 20.23 -19.30 -9.27
N LYS A 39 20.09 -18.54 -8.18
CA LYS A 39 20.38 -17.09 -8.15
C LYS A 39 21.75 -16.69 -8.76
N PRO A 40 22.86 -17.39 -8.51
CA PRO A 40 24.16 -17.02 -9.08
C PRO A 40 24.19 -17.03 -10.61
N PHE A 41 23.40 -17.89 -11.24
CA PHE A 41 23.33 -18.03 -12.71
C PHE A 41 22.47 -16.95 -13.37
N ILE A 42 21.60 -16.30 -12.63
CA ILE A 42 20.81 -15.14 -13.10
C ILE A 42 21.71 -13.90 -13.19
N GLY A 43 22.71 -13.78 -12.31
CA GLY A 43 23.55 -12.62 -12.17
C GLY A 43 22.85 -11.47 -11.42
N SER A 44 23.37 -10.24 -11.60
CA SER A 44 22.76 -9.06 -10.99
C SER A 44 21.48 -8.66 -11.72
N THR A 45 20.41 -8.44 -10.94
CA THR A 45 19.13 -7.91 -11.43
C THR A 45 18.91 -6.44 -11.00
N VAL A 46 19.95 -5.77 -10.49
CA VAL A 46 19.88 -4.36 -10.10
C VAL A 46 20.17 -3.49 -11.32
N PRO A 47 19.18 -2.71 -11.82
CA PRO A 47 19.40 -1.82 -12.97
C PRO A 47 20.30 -0.64 -12.60
N ASP A 48 20.84 0.06 -13.59
CA ASP A 48 21.58 1.31 -13.38
C ASP A 48 20.67 2.47 -12.97
N ALA A 49 19.43 2.49 -13.49
CA ALA A 49 18.42 3.48 -13.16
C ALA A 49 17.00 2.92 -13.36
N VAL A 50 16.02 3.61 -12.76
CA VAL A 50 14.59 3.41 -13.02
C VAL A 50 14.03 4.72 -13.57
N VAL A 51 13.26 4.66 -14.67
CA VAL A 51 12.65 5.82 -15.34
C VAL A 51 11.15 5.60 -15.47
N GLN A 52 10.35 6.64 -15.23
CA GLN A 52 8.89 6.64 -15.32
C GLN A 52 8.43 7.62 -16.43
N PRO A 53 8.30 7.20 -17.71
CA PRO A 53 7.75 8.06 -18.76
C PRO A 53 6.26 8.33 -18.51
N GLU A 54 5.79 9.51 -18.93
CA GLU A 54 4.38 9.92 -18.81
C GLU A 54 3.66 9.90 -20.16
N SER A 55 4.40 9.90 -21.25
CA SER A 55 3.83 9.95 -22.60
C SER A 55 4.55 9.02 -23.57
N GLU A 56 3.92 8.79 -24.74
CA GLU A 56 4.50 8.04 -25.85
C GLU A 56 5.73 8.75 -26.41
N GLU A 57 5.71 10.09 -26.47
CA GLU A 57 6.81 10.92 -26.97
C GLU A 57 8.06 10.75 -26.09
N GLU A 58 7.90 10.80 -24.77
CA GLU A 58 9.01 10.56 -23.84
C GLU A 58 9.56 9.15 -23.98
N MET A 59 8.70 8.17 -24.20
CA MET A 59 9.11 6.79 -24.42
C MET A 59 9.86 6.63 -25.76
N VAL A 60 9.43 7.30 -26.82
CA VAL A 60 10.13 7.36 -28.12
C VAL A 60 11.54 7.93 -27.96
N GLU A 61 11.68 9.03 -27.22
CA GLU A 61 12.98 9.64 -26.98
C GLU A 61 13.89 8.74 -26.13
N LEU A 62 13.35 8.11 -25.09
CA LEU A 62 14.09 7.18 -24.22
C LEU A 62 14.60 5.97 -25.01
N VAL A 63 13.73 5.36 -25.82
CA VAL A 63 14.07 4.17 -26.62
C VAL A 63 15.11 4.50 -27.68
N ARG A 64 14.97 5.65 -28.35
CA ARG A 64 15.97 6.12 -29.37
C ARG A 64 17.33 6.38 -28.72
N TRP A 65 17.34 7.12 -27.59
CA TRP A 65 18.56 7.38 -26.82
C TRP A 65 19.25 6.09 -26.36
N ALA A 66 18.46 5.12 -25.90
CA ALA A 66 18.99 3.83 -25.45
C ALA A 66 19.60 3.02 -26.60
N ALA A 67 18.98 3.01 -27.77
CA ALA A 67 19.51 2.35 -28.97
C ALA A 67 20.85 2.98 -29.42
N GLU A 68 20.92 4.32 -29.48
CA GLU A 68 22.15 5.06 -29.83
C GLU A 68 23.29 4.83 -28.84
N ASN A 69 22.96 4.76 -27.53
CA ASN A 69 23.93 4.59 -26.44
C ASN A 69 24.18 3.12 -26.06
N ARG A 70 23.51 2.17 -26.70
CA ARG A 70 23.54 0.72 -26.40
C ARG A 70 23.23 0.42 -24.91
N VAL A 71 22.28 1.13 -24.34
CA VAL A 71 21.82 0.95 -22.96
C VAL A 71 20.63 -0.01 -22.96
N PRO A 72 20.71 -1.16 -22.28
CA PRO A 72 19.58 -2.07 -22.18
C PRO A 72 18.38 -1.41 -21.49
N LEU A 73 17.17 -1.65 -22.02
CA LEU A 73 15.90 -1.24 -21.42
C LEU A 73 15.07 -2.47 -21.04
N THR A 74 14.53 -2.48 -19.84
CA THR A 74 13.62 -3.53 -19.36
C THR A 74 12.27 -2.91 -19.05
N PRO A 75 11.17 -3.28 -19.73
CA PRO A 75 9.84 -2.76 -19.45
C PRO A 75 9.27 -3.39 -18.18
N ARG A 76 8.55 -2.59 -17.38
CA ARG A 76 7.93 -3.03 -16.14
C ARG A 76 6.54 -2.41 -15.99
N GLY A 77 5.50 -3.26 -15.91
CA GLY A 77 4.20 -2.90 -15.35
C GLY A 77 4.25 -3.02 -13.83
N LYS A 78 3.35 -3.79 -13.23
CA LYS A 78 3.34 -4.01 -11.77
C LYS A 78 4.13 -5.26 -11.32
N ALA A 79 4.78 -5.97 -12.24
CA ALA A 79 5.56 -7.19 -11.96
C ALA A 79 4.77 -8.25 -11.15
N SER A 80 3.49 -8.42 -11.47
CA SER A 80 2.59 -9.41 -10.84
C SER A 80 2.75 -10.83 -11.37
N SER A 81 3.71 -11.07 -12.28
CA SER A 81 4.06 -12.37 -12.86
C SER A 81 5.39 -12.88 -12.30
N GLY A 82 5.55 -14.20 -12.19
CA GLY A 82 6.73 -14.87 -11.63
C GLY A 82 7.65 -15.53 -12.67
N TYR A 83 7.70 -15.04 -13.90
CA TYR A 83 8.48 -15.66 -14.99
C TYR A 83 9.83 -14.97 -15.28
N GLY A 84 10.18 -13.94 -14.51
CA GLY A 84 11.44 -13.21 -14.70
C GLY A 84 11.45 -12.24 -15.88
N GLY A 85 10.30 -11.97 -16.51
CA GLY A 85 10.18 -11.09 -17.67
C GLY A 85 10.63 -9.64 -17.43
N VAL A 86 10.50 -9.16 -16.21
CA VAL A 86 10.83 -7.78 -15.78
C VAL A 86 12.21 -7.63 -15.14
N LEU A 87 13.02 -8.70 -15.08
CA LEU A 87 14.33 -8.67 -14.42
C LEU A 87 15.40 -8.05 -15.32
N PRO A 88 16.09 -6.97 -14.95
CA PRO A 88 17.10 -6.33 -15.79
C PRO A 88 18.46 -7.07 -15.74
N VAL A 89 18.49 -8.32 -16.24
CA VAL A 89 19.67 -9.23 -16.19
C VAL A 89 20.87 -8.74 -16.97
N LYS A 90 20.75 -7.68 -17.76
CA LYS A 90 21.84 -7.01 -18.49
C LYS A 90 22.09 -5.60 -17.96
N GLY A 91 21.61 -5.27 -16.75
CA GLY A 91 21.68 -3.91 -16.20
C GLY A 91 20.83 -2.93 -16.99
N GLY A 92 21.35 -1.71 -17.22
CA GLY A 92 20.64 -0.68 -17.97
C GLY A 92 19.51 -0.02 -17.20
N VAL A 93 18.43 0.33 -17.87
CA VAL A 93 17.31 1.11 -17.30
C VAL A 93 16.05 0.27 -17.24
N VAL A 94 15.39 0.24 -16.08
CA VAL A 94 14.02 -0.23 -15.97
C VAL A 94 13.07 0.91 -16.34
N VAL A 95 12.16 0.64 -17.27
CA VAL A 95 11.12 1.57 -17.72
C VAL A 95 9.82 1.19 -17.04
N ASP A 96 9.42 1.97 -16.03
CA ASP A 96 8.20 1.76 -15.25
C ASP A 96 7.04 2.53 -15.87
N PHE A 97 6.02 1.80 -16.31
CA PHE A 97 4.82 2.36 -16.97
C PHE A 97 3.79 2.95 -15.99
N TYR A 98 4.10 3.07 -14.72
CA TYR A 98 3.18 3.57 -13.69
C TYR A 98 2.46 4.86 -14.06
N ARG A 99 3.14 5.79 -14.73
CA ARG A 99 2.58 7.10 -15.10
C ARG A 99 1.81 7.10 -16.42
N MET A 100 1.98 6.06 -17.25
CA MET A 100 1.22 5.87 -18.49
C MET A 100 -0.11 5.15 -18.19
N LYS A 101 -1.04 5.82 -17.50
CA LYS A 101 -2.26 5.23 -16.94
C LYS A 101 -3.56 5.93 -17.39
N GLN A 102 -3.54 6.59 -18.53
CA GLN A 102 -4.73 7.26 -19.05
C GLN A 102 -5.63 6.31 -19.83
N ILE A 103 -6.93 6.41 -19.59
CA ILE A 103 -7.97 5.83 -20.42
C ILE A 103 -8.27 6.87 -21.50
N ARG A 104 -7.84 6.60 -22.73
CA ARG A 104 -7.89 7.57 -23.84
C ARG A 104 -9.30 7.75 -24.37
N GLN A 105 -9.99 6.63 -24.61
CA GLN A 105 -11.31 6.64 -25.24
C GLN A 105 -12.11 5.41 -24.85
N ILE A 106 -13.32 5.60 -24.41
CA ILE A 106 -14.35 4.54 -24.26
C ILE A 106 -15.36 4.75 -25.38
N ASN A 107 -15.42 3.80 -26.31
CA ASN A 107 -16.38 3.82 -27.41
C ASN A 107 -17.49 2.81 -27.15
N VAL A 108 -18.65 3.31 -26.69
CA VAL A 108 -19.81 2.51 -26.30
C VAL A 108 -20.45 1.82 -27.51
N GLU A 109 -20.46 2.47 -28.69
CA GLU A 109 -21.07 1.92 -29.92
C GLU A 109 -20.23 0.79 -30.50
N ALA A 110 -18.91 1.02 -30.59
CA ALA A 110 -17.97 0.03 -31.11
C ALA A 110 -17.59 -1.06 -30.08
N MET A 111 -18.07 -0.95 -28.84
CA MET A 111 -17.74 -1.85 -27.74
C MET A 111 -16.22 -2.03 -27.58
N THR A 112 -15.49 -0.92 -27.57
CA THR A 112 -14.02 -0.89 -27.42
C THR A 112 -13.56 0.18 -26.47
N VAL A 113 -12.40 -0.03 -25.86
CA VAL A 113 -11.70 0.98 -25.07
C VAL A 113 -10.23 1.05 -25.50
N THR A 114 -9.69 2.28 -25.57
CA THR A 114 -8.27 2.53 -25.81
C THR A 114 -7.64 3.06 -24.55
N VAL A 115 -6.57 2.40 -24.09
CA VAL A 115 -5.88 2.71 -22.83
C VAL A 115 -4.38 2.74 -23.00
N GLN A 116 -3.68 3.54 -22.20
CA GLN A 116 -2.23 3.44 -22.08
C GLN A 116 -1.82 2.13 -21.38
N ALA A 117 -0.62 1.64 -21.69
CA ALA A 117 -0.15 0.31 -21.26
C ALA A 117 -0.08 0.12 -19.75
N GLY A 118 0.11 1.18 -18.97
CA GLY A 118 0.21 1.15 -17.50
C GLY A 118 -1.14 1.20 -16.78
N VAL A 119 -2.27 1.23 -17.49
CA VAL A 119 -3.60 1.19 -16.86
C VAL A 119 -3.81 -0.16 -16.16
N VAL A 120 -4.20 -0.11 -14.88
CA VAL A 120 -4.54 -1.30 -14.07
C VAL A 120 -5.95 -1.77 -14.40
N TRP A 121 -6.15 -3.09 -14.50
CA TRP A 121 -7.41 -3.69 -14.93
C TRP A 121 -8.59 -3.32 -14.04
N GLU A 122 -8.42 -3.35 -12.73
CA GLU A 122 -9.49 -2.98 -11.79
C GLU A 122 -9.95 -1.52 -11.97
N ARG A 123 -9.00 -0.61 -12.20
CA ARG A 123 -9.32 0.80 -12.46
C ARG A 123 -10.06 0.96 -13.80
N LEU A 124 -9.63 0.23 -14.82
CA LEU A 124 -10.30 0.24 -16.12
C LEU A 124 -11.75 -0.23 -16.02
N ASP A 125 -11.98 -1.33 -15.31
CA ASP A 125 -13.31 -1.91 -15.15
C ASP A 125 -14.27 -0.95 -14.42
N LYS A 126 -13.82 -0.32 -13.34
CA LYS A 126 -14.58 0.72 -12.63
C LYS A 126 -15.02 1.87 -13.56
N GLU A 127 -14.12 2.34 -14.43
CA GLU A 127 -14.45 3.41 -15.38
C GLU A 127 -15.40 2.95 -16.50
N LEU A 128 -15.28 1.70 -16.93
CA LEU A 128 -16.22 1.10 -17.89
C LEU A 128 -17.63 0.96 -17.28
N MET A 129 -17.75 0.53 -16.04
CA MET A 129 -19.03 0.38 -15.33
C MET A 129 -19.82 1.70 -15.24
N LYS A 130 -19.13 2.84 -15.11
CA LYS A 130 -19.78 4.18 -15.16
C LYS A 130 -20.46 4.48 -16.51
N LYS A 131 -20.11 3.71 -17.56
CA LYS A 131 -20.69 3.81 -18.91
C LYS A 131 -21.60 2.63 -19.27
N GLY A 132 -21.93 1.77 -18.30
CA GLY A 132 -22.72 0.55 -18.52
C GLY A 132 -21.97 -0.53 -19.31
N LEU A 133 -20.64 -0.50 -19.27
CA LEU A 133 -19.76 -1.46 -19.89
C LEU A 133 -18.98 -2.23 -18.83
N THR A 134 -18.40 -3.38 -19.20
CA THR A 134 -17.46 -4.15 -18.38
C THR A 134 -16.48 -4.91 -19.28
N LEU A 135 -15.48 -5.50 -18.65
CA LEU A 135 -14.48 -6.33 -19.32
C LEU A 135 -15.07 -7.66 -19.80
N ARG A 136 -14.59 -8.14 -20.94
CA ARG A 136 -14.95 -9.50 -21.42
C ARG A 136 -14.22 -10.58 -20.66
N LEU A 137 -12.97 -10.29 -20.27
CA LEU A 137 -12.11 -11.14 -19.45
C LEU A 137 -11.06 -10.30 -18.75
N TYR A 138 -10.46 -10.85 -17.69
CA TYR A 138 -9.36 -10.19 -16.97
C TYR A 138 -8.42 -11.21 -16.31
N PRO A 139 -7.15 -10.85 -16.02
CA PRO A 139 -6.18 -11.76 -15.43
C PRO A 139 -6.52 -12.13 -13.99
N SER A 140 -6.03 -13.29 -13.51
CA SER A 140 -6.11 -13.66 -12.09
C SER A 140 -5.45 -12.64 -11.15
N SER A 141 -4.52 -11.82 -11.66
CA SER A 141 -3.90 -10.68 -10.97
C SER A 141 -4.58 -9.33 -11.24
N TYR A 142 -5.86 -9.33 -11.62
CA TYR A 142 -6.68 -8.17 -11.94
C TYR A 142 -6.50 -6.95 -11.03
N PRO A 143 -6.40 -7.08 -9.69
CA PRO A 143 -6.24 -5.92 -8.84
C PRO A 143 -4.93 -5.15 -9.00
N ALA A 144 -3.92 -5.73 -9.65
CA ALA A 144 -2.61 -5.09 -9.83
C ALA A 144 -2.07 -5.12 -11.26
N ALA A 145 -2.44 -6.10 -12.07
CA ALA A 145 -1.91 -6.24 -13.43
C ALA A 145 -2.25 -5.03 -14.32
N THR A 146 -1.32 -4.68 -15.21
CA THR A 146 -1.55 -3.64 -16.21
C THR A 146 -1.95 -4.23 -17.56
N VAL A 147 -2.73 -3.49 -18.35
CA VAL A 147 -3.22 -3.95 -19.65
C VAL A 147 -2.05 -4.27 -20.61
N GLY A 148 -1.08 -3.36 -20.75
CA GLY A 148 0.09 -3.60 -21.59
C GLY A 148 0.99 -4.72 -21.07
N GLY A 149 1.12 -4.84 -19.74
CA GLY A 149 1.88 -5.93 -19.11
C GLY A 149 1.28 -7.31 -19.41
N TRP A 150 -0.06 -7.44 -19.39
CA TRP A 150 -0.71 -8.70 -19.69
C TRP A 150 -0.64 -9.04 -21.19
N LEU A 151 -0.74 -8.06 -22.09
CA LEU A 151 -0.53 -8.29 -23.52
C LEU A 151 0.91 -8.77 -23.80
N ALA A 152 1.91 -8.10 -23.20
CA ALA A 152 3.31 -8.50 -23.37
C ALA A 152 3.62 -9.89 -22.80
N GLN A 153 2.94 -10.31 -21.71
CA GLN A 153 3.08 -11.64 -21.09
C GLN A 153 2.31 -12.71 -21.88
N GLY A 154 1.13 -12.36 -22.41
CA GLY A 154 0.13 -13.28 -22.90
C GLY A 154 -0.62 -13.98 -21.76
N GLY A 155 -1.78 -14.53 -22.04
CA GLY A 155 -2.49 -15.30 -21.03
C GLY A 155 -3.99 -15.40 -21.20
N ALA A 156 -4.59 -16.18 -20.28
CA ALA A 156 -6.01 -16.32 -20.07
C ALA A 156 -6.37 -15.95 -18.62
N GLY A 157 -7.65 -15.76 -18.35
CA GLY A 157 -8.12 -15.35 -17.04
C GLY A 157 -9.61 -15.62 -16.82
N ILE A 158 -10.20 -14.93 -15.87
CA ILE A 158 -11.63 -15.02 -15.60
C ILE A 158 -12.38 -14.41 -16.78
N GLY A 159 -13.43 -15.12 -17.28
CA GLY A 159 -14.13 -14.78 -18.51
C GLY A 159 -13.57 -15.46 -19.77
N SER A 160 -12.40 -16.12 -19.69
CA SER A 160 -11.81 -16.80 -20.85
C SER A 160 -12.63 -18.00 -21.35
N TYR A 161 -13.55 -18.54 -20.55
CA TYR A 161 -14.45 -19.58 -21.03
C TYR A 161 -15.25 -19.12 -22.27
N GLU A 162 -15.78 -17.90 -22.21
CA GLU A 162 -16.52 -17.30 -23.33
C GLU A 162 -15.62 -16.54 -24.31
N ALA A 163 -14.64 -15.79 -23.77
CA ALA A 163 -13.87 -14.79 -24.54
C ALA A 163 -12.52 -15.30 -25.09
N GLY A 164 -12.12 -16.54 -24.79
CA GLY A 164 -10.86 -17.11 -25.26
C GLY A 164 -9.61 -16.47 -24.60
N TRP A 165 -8.51 -16.46 -25.31
CA TRP A 165 -7.25 -15.85 -24.87
C TRP A 165 -7.29 -14.32 -24.96
N PHE A 166 -6.53 -13.62 -24.09
CA PHE A 166 -6.54 -12.15 -24.08
C PHE A 166 -6.16 -11.54 -25.43
N ARG A 167 -5.19 -12.11 -26.12
CA ARG A 167 -4.74 -11.68 -27.46
C ARG A 167 -5.90 -11.54 -28.45
N GLU A 168 -6.89 -12.42 -28.41
CA GLU A 168 -8.07 -12.44 -29.31
C GLU A 168 -9.04 -11.27 -29.02
N ASN A 169 -8.93 -10.67 -27.86
CA ASN A 169 -9.73 -9.52 -27.43
C ASN A 169 -9.05 -8.18 -27.69
N VAL A 170 -7.82 -8.18 -28.22
CA VAL A 170 -7.09 -6.98 -28.61
C VAL A 170 -7.43 -6.63 -30.05
N VAL A 171 -7.86 -5.39 -30.27
CA VAL A 171 -8.17 -4.82 -31.60
C VAL A 171 -6.90 -4.29 -32.24
N SER A 172 -6.13 -3.49 -31.52
CA SER A 172 -4.85 -2.95 -31.95
C SER A 172 -3.98 -2.59 -30.75
N ALA A 173 -2.68 -2.41 -31.03
CA ALA A 173 -1.74 -1.88 -30.05
C ALA A 173 -0.73 -0.95 -30.73
N ARG A 174 -0.47 0.21 -30.09
CA ARG A 174 0.60 1.12 -30.50
C ARG A 174 1.87 0.73 -29.78
N VAL A 175 2.97 0.66 -30.52
CA VAL A 175 4.25 0.15 -30.03
C VAL A 175 5.39 1.05 -30.48
N VAL A 176 6.25 1.40 -29.54
CA VAL A 176 7.50 2.13 -29.82
C VAL A 176 8.60 1.12 -30.15
N LEU A 177 9.10 1.16 -31.36
CA LEU A 177 10.21 0.33 -31.85
C LEU A 177 11.58 0.95 -31.49
N PRO A 178 12.68 0.17 -31.48
CA PRO A 178 14.01 0.63 -31.09
C PRO A 178 14.53 1.87 -31.83
N GLY A 179 14.16 2.04 -33.10
CA GLY A 179 14.46 3.24 -33.90
C GLY A 179 13.68 4.49 -33.50
N GLY A 180 12.80 4.40 -32.51
CA GLY A 180 11.89 5.47 -32.10
C GLY A 180 10.68 5.66 -33.02
N GLN A 181 10.45 4.72 -33.94
CA GLN A 181 9.21 4.70 -34.74
C GLN A 181 8.07 4.17 -33.88
N VAL A 182 6.88 4.77 -34.00
CA VAL A 182 5.64 4.26 -33.44
C VAL A 182 4.89 3.53 -34.55
N LYS A 183 4.55 2.26 -34.30
CA LYS A 183 3.75 1.44 -35.20
C LYS A 183 2.50 0.95 -34.52
N GLU A 184 1.38 0.97 -35.22
CA GLU A 184 0.14 0.29 -34.78
C GLU A 184 0.14 -1.13 -35.37
N PHE A 185 0.00 -2.11 -34.47
CA PHE A 185 -0.11 -3.53 -34.75
C PHE A 185 -1.58 -3.93 -34.72
N ILE A 186 -2.04 -4.61 -35.76
CA ILE A 186 -3.42 -5.09 -35.95
C ILE A 186 -3.44 -6.52 -36.50
N GLY A 187 -4.55 -7.23 -36.31
CA GLY A 187 -4.72 -8.59 -36.85
C GLY A 187 -3.56 -9.51 -36.43
N ASP A 188 -2.99 -10.26 -37.38
CA ASP A 188 -1.92 -11.24 -37.10
C ASP A 188 -0.59 -10.59 -36.67
N GLU A 189 -0.37 -9.30 -36.98
CA GLU A 189 0.82 -8.60 -36.51
C GLU A 189 0.90 -8.48 -34.99
N LEU A 190 -0.24 -8.54 -34.29
CA LEU A 190 -0.28 -8.57 -32.81
C LEU A 190 0.52 -9.75 -32.25
N ASP A 191 0.75 -10.81 -32.98
CA ASP A 191 1.56 -11.97 -32.55
C ASP A 191 3.04 -11.64 -32.40
N LEU A 192 3.51 -10.53 -33.04
CA LEU A 192 4.87 -10.01 -32.87
C LEU A 192 5.11 -9.34 -31.51
N ILE A 193 4.05 -9.00 -30.78
CA ILE A 193 4.12 -8.28 -29.50
C ILE A 193 3.45 -9.03 -28.34
N SER A 194 2.39 -9.82 -28.63
CA SER A 194 1.68 -10.61 -27.63
C SER A 194 2.50 -11.83 -27.20
N GLY A 195 2.74 -11.98 -25.89
CA GLY A 195 3.61 -13.02 -25.35
C GLY A 195 5.09 -12.84 -25.63
N ALA A 196 5.50 -11.71 -26.24
CA ALA A 196 6.87 -11.40 -26.61
C ALA A 196 7.70 -10.77 -25.46
N GLY A 197 7.10 -10.47 -24.30
CA GLY A 197 7.80 -9.94 -23.14
C GLY A 197 8.48 -8.58 -23.35
N GLY A 198 8.04 -7.80 -24.37
CA GLY A 198 8.63 -6.50 -24.67
C GLY A 198 10.00 -6.54 -25.37
N ILE A 199 10.38 -7.67 -25.95
CA ILE A 199 11.67 -7.78 -26.67
C ILE A 199 11.62 -7.16 -28.08
N THR A 200 10.45 -7.00 -28.67
CA THR A 200 10.24 -6.49 -30.02
C THR A 200 9.82 -5.02 -30.10
N GLY A 201 9.35 -4.47 -28.98
CA GLY A 201 8.90 -3.09 -28.87
C GLY A 201 8.23 -2.84 -27.52
N PHE A 202 8.07 -1.57 -27.17
CA PHE A 202 7.38 -1.16 -25.94
C PHE A 202 5.97 -0.69 -26.26
N ILE A 203 5.00 -1.39 -25.70
CA ILE A 203 3.57 -1.08 -25.89
C ILE A 203 3.26 0.24 -25.18
N SER A 204 2.77 1.23 -25.92
CA SER A 204 2.33 2.52 -25.38
C SER A 204 0.83 2.56 -25.12
N GLU A 205 0.02 2.04 -26.06
CA GLU A 205 -1.43 2.00 -25.95
C GLU A 205 -1.99 0.66 -26.47
N VAL A 206 -3.11 0.25 -25.91
CA VAL A 206 -3.83 -0.96 -26.30
C VAL A 206 -5.31 -0.62 -26.50
N ARG A 207 -5.89 -1.06 -27.61
CA ARG A 207 -7.31 -1.02 -27.87
C ARG A 207 -7.90 -2.42 -27.73
N ILE A 208 -8.83 -2.57 -26.80
CA ILE A 208 -9.45 -3.86 -26.45
C ILE A 208 -10.96 -3.85 -26.66
N ARG A 209 -11.55 -5.04 -26.88
CA ARG A 209 -12.99 -5.25 -26.88
C ARG A 209 -13.53 -5.28 -25.46
N VAL A 210 -14.69 -4.68 -25.24
CA VAL A 210 -15.45 -4.71 -24.00
C VAL A 210 -16.85 -5.24 -24.25
N GLN A 211 -17.66 -5.40 -23.24
CA GLN A 211 -19.05 -5.86 -23.34
C GLN A 211 -19.97 -4.98 -22.48
N ARG A 212 -21.30 -5.09 -22.73
CA ARG A 212 -22.28 -4.43 -21.86
C ARG A 212 -22.23 -5.04 -20.47
N GLN A 213 -22.38 -4.18 -19.47
CA GLN A 213 -22.54 -4.64 -18.10
C GLN A 213 -23.89 -5.31 -17.94
N GLU A 214 -23.88 -6.54 -17.48
CA GLU A 214 -25.07 -7.33 -17.16
C GLU A 214 -24.91 -7.90 -15.75
N GLU A 215 -26.00 -8.10 -15.05
CA GLU A 215 -26.00 -8.73 -13.74
C GLU A 215 -25.56 -10.19 -13.87
N LEU A 216 -24.52 -10.55 -13.10
CA LEU A 216 -24.00 -11.91 -13.05
C LEU A 216 -24.57 -12.66 -11.85
N GLU A 217 -24.79 -13.92 -12.06
CA GLU A 217 -25.09 -14.89 -11.03
C GLU A 217 -23.95 -15.91 -10.95
N VAL A 218 -23.62 -16.34 -9.74
CA VAL A 218 -22.55 -17.30 -9.48
C VAL A 218 -23.11 -18.48 -8.69
N VAL A 219 -22.80 -19.68 -9.15
CA VAL A 219 -23.07 -20.90 -8.41
C VAL A 219 -21.78 -21.70 -8.20
N ALA A 220 -21.72 -22.44 -7.11
CA ALA A 220 -20.63 -23.33 -6.81
C ALA A 220 -21.11 -24.78 -6.85
N ILE A 221 -20.30 -25.66 -7.47
CA ILE A 221 -20.56 -27.09 -7.57
C ILE A 221 -19.43 -27.84 -6.94
N GLY A 222 -19.73 -28.75 -6.00
CA GLY A 222 -18.80 -29.71 -5.43
C GLY A 222 -18.74 -30.96 -6.30
N CYS A 223 -17.52 -31.40 -6.68
CA CYS A 223 -17.30 -32.63 -7.43
C CYS A 223 -16.21 -33.47 -6.72
N PRO A 224 -16.48 -34.74 -6.37
CA PRO A 224 -15.54 -35.54 -5.58
C PRO A 224 -14.34 -36.07 -6.37
N ASP A 225 -14.52 -36.36 -7.66
CA ASP A 225 -13.51 -36.99 -8.52
C ASP A 225 -13.14 -36.13 -9.73
N VAL A 226 -11.88 -36.19 -10.16
CA VAL A 226 -11.37 -35.40 -11.28
C VAL A 226 -11.88 -35.84 -12.65
N ASN A 227 -12.20 -37.13 -12.82
CA ASN A 227 -12.74 -37.64 -14.09
C ASN A 227 -14.19 -37.23 -14.23
N ASP A 228 -14.95 -37.26 -13.13
CA ASP A 228 -16.30 -36.70 -13.05
C ASP A 228 -16.30 -35.20 -13.32
N LEU A 229 -15.36 -34.46 -12.76
CA LEU A 229 -15.13 -33.06 -13.05
C LEU A 229 -14.89 -32.81 -14.55
N GLN A 230 -14.00 -33.59 -15.17
CA GLN A 230 -13.73 -33.52 -16.61
C GLN A 230 -15.00 -33.77 -17.43
N GLN A 231 -15.73 -34.86 -17.15
CA GLN A 231 -16.96 -35.22 -17.83
C GLN A 231 -18.03 -34.14 -17.69
N MET A 232 -18.19 -33.58 -16.49
CA MET A 232 -19.14 -32.51 -16.21
C MET A 232 -18.83 -31.27 -17.05
N MET A 233 -17.58 -30.82 -17.10
CA MET A 233 -17.18 -29.64 -17.88
C MET A 233 -17.29 -29.90 -19.39
N GLN A 234 -16.95 -31.07 -19.88
CA GLN A 234 -17.17 -31.47 -21.29
C GLN A 234 -18.66 -31.42 -21.65
N SER A 235 -19.53 -31.97 -20.80
CA SER A 235 -20.99 -31.93 -21.00
C SER A 235 -21.57 -30.50 -21.02
N MET A 236 -21.01 -29.60 -20.18
CA MET A 236 -21.41 -28.18 -20.21
C MET A 236 -21.07 -27.53 -21.55
N ILE A 237 -19.90 -27.84 -22.13
CA ILE A 237 -19.48 -27.32 -23.44
C ILE A 237 -20.33 -27.93 -24.57
N GLU A 238 -20.55 -29.23 -24.59
CA GLU A 238 -21.34 -29.96 -25.60
C GLU A 238 -22.79 -29.46 -25.63
N LYS A 239 -23.38 -29.22 -24.44
CA LYS A 239 -24.74 -28.67 -24.31
C LYS A 239 -24.77 -27.15 -24.53
N LYS A 240 -23.62 -26.50 -24.80
CA LYS A 240 -23.49 -25.05 -25.09
C LYS A 240 -24.15 -24.17 -24.02
N LEU A 241 -23.91 -24.53 -22.74
CA LEU A 241 -24.43 -23.72 -21.65
C LEU A 241 -23.90 -22.26 -21.74
N PRO A 242 -24.74 -21.26 -21.56
CA PRO A 242 -24.37 -19.84 -21.66
C PRO A 242 -23.62 -19.37 -20.42
N ILE A 243 -22.42 -19.90 -20.22
CA ILE A 243 -21.49 -19.58 -19.13
C ILE A 243 -20.51 -18.52 -19.60
N TRP A 244 -20.28 -17.49 -18.79
CA TRP A 244 -19.26 -16.48 -19.04
C TRP A 244 -17.88 -16.93 -18.52
N SER A 245 -17.83 -17.47 -17.30
CA SER A 245 -16.58 -17.92 -16.67
C SER A 245 -16.77 -19.26 -15.97
N LEU A 246 -15.84 -20.18 -16.18
CA LEU A 246 -15.79 -21.49 -15.59
C LEU A 246 -14.41 -21.71 -14.98
N VAL A 247 -14.34 -21.75 -13.66
CA VAL A 247 -13.10 -21.92 -12.89
C VAL A 247 -13.29 -23.00 -11.83
N PHE A 248 -12.23 -23.68 -11.44
CA PHE A 248 -12.31 -24.64 -10.34
C PHE A 248 -11.05 -24.58 -9.46
N ILE A 249 -11.19 -25.02 -8.22
CA ILE A 249 -10.08 -25.30 -7.31
C ILE A 249 -10.06 -26.78 -6.95
N ASN A 250 -8.86 -27.33 -6.68
CA ASN A 250 -8.75 -28.73 -6.27
C ASN A 250 -8.99 -28.89 -4.75
N PRO A 251 -9.28 -30.13 -4.26
CA PRO A 251 -9.54 -30.41 -2.85
C PRO A 251 -8.43 -29.90 -1.93
N ARG A 252 -7.18 -30.00 -2.36
CA ARG A 252 -6.03 -29.54 -1.59
C ARG A 252 -6.02 -28.02 -1.41
N MET A 253 -6.44 -27.26 -2.42
CA MET A 253 -6.60 -25.80 -2.29
C MET A 253 -7.69 -25.46 -1.28
N ALA A 254 -8.85 -26.12 -1.34
CA ALA A 254 -9.95 -25.92 -0.39
C ALA A 254 -9.51 -26.24 1.05
N GLU A 255 -8.79 -27.35 1.26
CA GLU A 255 -8.22 -27.72 2.56
C GLU A 255 -7.28 -26.63 3.12
N LEU A 256 -6.36 -26.14 2.29
CA LEU A 256 -5.39 -25.12 2.73
C LEU A 256 -6.06 -23.75 2.95
N LYS A 257 -7.04 -23.37 2.15
CA LYS A 257 -7.84 -22.16 2.40
C LYS A 257 -8.55 -22.24 3.75
N ASN A 258 -9.10 -23.41 4.11
CA ASN A 258 -9.70 -23.63 5.43
C ASN A 258 -8.72 -23.49 6.60
N LYS A 259 -7.45 -23.82 6.40
CA LYS A 259 -6.38 -23.72 7.42
C LYS A 259 -5.71 -22.35 7.48
N ALA A 260 -5.80 -21.56 6.41
CA ALA A 260 -5.15 -20.27 6.36
C ALA A 260 -5.73 -19.34 7.44
N PRO A 261 -4.89 -18.57 8.17
CA PRO A 261 -5.34 -17.57 9.12
C PRO A 261 -6.21 -16.51 8.43
N LEU A 262 -7.28 -16.12 9.09
CA LEU A 262 -8.11 -14.99 8.67
C LEU A 262 -7.38 -13.66 8.93
N LEU A 263 -7.92 -12.58 8.36
CA LEU A 263 -7.43 -11.25 8.65
C LEU A 263 -7.77 -10.90 10.10
N GLU A 264 -6.74 -10.54 10.85
CA GLU A 264 -6.84 -10.10 12.24
C GLU A 264 -6.40 -8.64 12.37
N HIS A 265 -7.08 -7.92 13.24
CA HIS A 265 -6.71 -6.58 13.65
C HIS A 265 -6.66 -6.52 15.18
N LEU A 266 -5.51 -6.10 15.75
CA LEU A 266 -5.25 -6.03 17.20
C LEU A 266 -5.73 -7.28 17.99
N GLY A 267 -5.55 -8.47 17.39
CA GLY A 267 -5.95 -9.74 18.01
C GLY A 267 -7.41 -10.15 17.79
N HIS A 268 -8.20 -9.34 17.06
CA HIS A 268 -9.58 -9.67 16.73
C HIS A 268 -9.71 -10.08 15.26
N THR A 269 -10.43 -11.18 15.00
CA THR A 269 -10.75 -11.63 13.65
C THR A 269 -11.81 -10.71 13.05
N VAL A 270 -11.52 -10.12 11.88
CA VAL A 270 -12.43 -9.20 11.18
C VAL A 270 -13.23 -9.87 10.06
N GLU A 271 -12.96 -11.13 9.77
CA GLU A 271 -13.65 -11.92 8.74
C GLU A 271 -14.29 -13.17 9.36
N GLU A 272 -15.46 -13.54 8.84
CA GLU A 272 -16.11 -14.79 9.24
C GLU A 272 -15.59 -15.95 8.38
N ARG A 273 -15.26 -17.09 9.01
CA ARG A 273 -14.76 -18.26 8.29
C ARG A 273 -15.89 -19.00 7.58
N VAL A 274 -15.73 -19.19 6.27
CA VAL A 274 -16.54 -20.08 5.46
C VAL A 274 -15.75 -21.35 5.20
N LEU A 275 -16.28 -22.50 5.63
CA LEU A 275 -15.62 -23.80 5.44
C LEU A 275 -15.96 -24.35 4.05
N LEU A 276 -14.92 -24.70 3.32
CA LEU A 276 -15.00 -25.31 1.99
C LEU A 276 -14.99 -26.83 2.09
N PRO A 277 -15.81 -27.56 1.31
CA PRO A 277 -15.76 -29.02 1.26
C PRO A 277 -14.45 -29.53 0.66
N ALA A 278 -14.01 -30.73 1.08
CA ALA A 278 -12.81 -31.38 0.56
C ALA A 278 -13.08 -32.04 -0.81
N SER A 279 -13.56 -31.25 -1.79
CA SER A 279 -13.89 -31.66 -3.15
C SER A 279 -13.30 -30.67 -4.15
N TYR A 280 -13.36 -30.98 -5.44
CA TYR A 280 -13.20 -29.98 -6.48
C TYR A 280 -14.37 -29.01 -6.37
N ILE A 281 -14.10 -27.75 -6.27
CA ILE A 281 -15.12 -26.69 -6.20
C ILE A 281 -15.09 -25.92 -7.51
N VAL A 282 -16.17 -26.02 -8.27
CA VAL A 282 -16.33 -25.35 -9.56
C VAL A 282 -17.20 -24.13 -9.37
N SER A 283 -16.67 -22.96 -9.72
CA SER A 283 -17.41 -21.71 -9.74
C SER A 283 -17.85 -21.39 -11.17
N LEU A 284 -19.15 -21.33 -11.40
CA LEU A 284 -19.75 -20.90 -12.65
C LEU A 284 -20.28 -19.47 -12.47
N ALA A 285 -19.87 -18.60 -13.38
CA ALA A 285 -20.47 -17.27 -13.50
C ALA A 285 -21.18 -17.15 -14.84
N PHE A 286 -22.44 -16.71 -14.83
CA PHE A 286 -23.28 -16.53 -16.01
C PHE A 286 -24.18 -15.31 -15.84
N ARG A 287 -24.74 -14.82 -16.94
CA ARG A 287 -25.66 -13.68 -16.90
C ARG A 287 -26.98 -14.09 -16.27
N LYS A 288 -27.54 -13.29 -15.38
CA LYS A 288 -28.78 -13.58 -14.67
C LYS A 288 -29.97 -13.90 -15.62
N LYS A 289 -29.99 -13.29 -16.79
CA LYS A 289 -30.98 -13.59 -17.83
C LYS A 289 -30.92 -15.03 -18.35
N ASP A 290 -29.78 -15.70 -18.21
CA ASP A 290 -29.56 -17.08 -18.68
C ASP A 290 -29.80 -18.12 -17.58
N ARG A 291 -30.26 -17.69 -16.39
CA ARG A 291 -30.48 -18.53 -15.20
C ARG A 291 -31.27 -19.80 -15.50
N ASP A 292 -32.44 -19.63 -16.14
CA ASP A 292 -33.33 -20.78 -16.38
C ASP A 292 -32.68 -21.81 -17.29
N ALA A 293 -31.95 -21.38 -18.31
CA ALA A 293 -31.21 -22.26 -19.22
C ALA A 293 -30.10 -23.02 -18.51
N VAL A 294 -29.34 -22.31 -17.66
CA VAL A 294 -28.21 -22.89 -16.88
C VAL A 294 -28.77 -23.83 -15.81
N MET A 295 -29.61 -23.32 -14.90
CA MET A 295 -30.09 -24.08 -13.74
C MET A 295 -31.04 -25.22 -14.13
N GLY A 296 -31.77 -25.11 -15.26
CA GLY A 296 -32.60 -26.20 -15.78
C GLY A 296 -31.81 -27.38 -16.35
N THR A 297 -30.57 -27.11 -16.85
CA THR A 297 -29.73 -28.15 -17.49
C THR A 297 -28.70 -28.75 -16.51
N LEU A 298 -28.24 -27.98 -15.50
CA LEU A 298 -27.23 -28.43 -14.55
C LEU A 298 -27.55 -29.75 -13.86
N PRO A 299 -28.78 -30.06 -13.38
CA PRO A 299 -29.05 -31.32 -12.69
C PRO A 299 -28.83 -32.56 -13.57
N GLU A 300 -29.09 -32.46 -14.87
CA GLU A 300 -28.83 -33.57 -15.82
C GLU A 300 -27.35 -33.82 -16.02
N ILE A 301 -26.53 -32.74 -15.99
CA ILE A 301 -25.06 -32.82 -16.14
C ILE A 301 -24.42 -33.32 -14.86
N MET A 302 -24.90 -32.86 -13.71
CA MET A 302 -24.31 -33.15 -12.39
C MET A 302 -24.58 -34.59 -11.93
N LYS A 303 -25.77 -35.12 -12.18
CA LYS A 303 -26.18 -36.45 -11.70
C LYS A 303 -25.25 -37.58 -12.09
N PRO A 304 -24.78 -37.72 -13.36
CA PRO A 304 -23.84 -38.75 -13.74
C PRO A 304 -22.46 -38.61 -13.05
N CYS A 305 -22.09 -37.39 -12.66
CA CYS A 305 -20.79 -37.04 -12.11
C CYS A 305 -20.77 -36.98 -10.58
N GLN A 306 -21.80 -37.50 -9.90
CA GLN A 306 -21.91 -37.43 -8.43
C GLN A 306 -21.64 -36.02 -7.85
N ALA A 307 -21.89 -34.99 -8.64
CA ALA A 307 -21.66 -33.61 -8.26
C ALA A 307 -22.89 -33.03 -7.55
N GLU A 308 -22.67 -32.11 -6.64
CA GLU A 308 -23.71 -31.44 -5.87
C GLU A 308 -23.62 -29.91 -5.94
N LEU A 309 -24.76 -29.24 -5.90
CA LEU A 309 -24.80 -27.79 -5.81
C LEU A 309 -24.46 -27.38 -4.36
N LEU A 310 -23.45 -26.54 -4.19
CA LEU A 310 -23.03 -26.02 -2.89
C LEU A 310 -23.91 -24.82 -2.49
N SER A 311 -23.82 -24.44 -1.21
CA SER A 311 -24.59 -23.30 -0.70
C SER A 311 -24.21 -21.98 -1.38
N GLU A 312 -25.16 -21.07 -1.48
CA GLU A 312 -24.95 -19.71 -1.99
C GLU A 312 -23.81 -18.99 -1.25
N ARG A 313 -23.74 -19.16 0.07
CA ARG A 313 -22.64 -18.62 0.91
C ARG A 313 -21.26 -19.06 0.44
N ILE A 314 -21.10 -20.32 0.01
CA ILE A 314 -19.81 -20.83 -0.55
C ILE A 314 -19.57 -20.21 -1.92
N ALA A 315 -20.59 -20.12 -2.77
CA ALA A 315 -20.47 -19.54 -4.10
C ALA A 315 -20.05 -18.06 -4.03
N GLU A 316 -20.69 -17.27 -3.19
CA GLU A 316 -20.35 -15.88 -2.94
C GLU A 316 -18.96 -15.73 -2.33
N HIS A 317 -18.61 -16.55 -1.34
CA HIS A 317 -17.29 -16.52 -0.71
C HIS A 317 -16.17 -16.76 -1.71
N GLU A 318 -16.25 -17.82 -2.51
CA GLU A 318 -15.23 -18.15 -3.51
C GLU A 318 -15.15 -17.10 -4.60
N TRP A 319 -16.28 -16.55 -5.05
CA TRP A 319 -16.31 -15.50 -6.05
C TRP A 319 -15.72 -14.18 -5.54
N ASN A 320 -16.07 -13.76 -4.34
CA ASN A 320 -15.54 -12.53 -3.73
C ASN A 320 -14.05 -12.62 -3.42
N ASN A 321 -13.56 -13.81 -3.08
CA ASN A 321 -12.16 -14.08 -2.77
C ASN A 321 -11.35 -14.67 -3.96
N ARG A 322 -11.88 -14.66 -5.21
CA ARG A 322 -11.21 -15.22 -6.39
C ARG A 322 -9.83 -14.62 -6.70
N PHE A 323 -9.51 -13.44 -6.15
CA PHE A 323 -8.20 -12.81 -6.26
C PHE A 323 -7.32 -13.02 -5.02
N LYS A 324 -7.82 -13.67 -3.96
CA LYS A 324 -7.06 -13.94 -2.72
C LYS A 324 -6.42 -15.34 -2.70
N ILE A 325 -6.10 -15.91 -3.86
CA ILE A 325 -5.48 -17.23 -3.97
C ILE A 325 -4.15 -17.35 -3.19
N MET A 326 -3.43 -16.25 -3.03
CA MET A 326 -2.14 -16.22 -2.33
C MET A 326 -2.25 -16.36 -0.81
N ILE A 327 -3.47 -16.48 -0.25
CA ILE A 327 -3.67 -16.69 1.20
C ILE A 327 -2.95 -17.96 1.68
N VAL A 328 -2.85 -18.97 0.85
CA VAL A 328 -2.14 -20.23 1.15
C VAL A 328 -0.64 -20.03 1.43
N LYS A 329 -0.08 -18.88 1.03
CA LYS A 329 1.31 -18.52 1.33
C LYS A 329 1.56 -18.21 2.81
N ARG A 330 0.52 -17.95 3.58
CA ARG A 330 0.63 -17.85 5.04
C ARG A 330 0.98 -19.19 5.71
N LEU A 331 0.66 -20.30 5.06
CA LEU A 331 0.96 -21.65 5.56
C LEU A 331 2.37 -22.12 5.18
N GLY A 332 2.94 -21.58 4.11
CA GLY A 332 4.33 -21.82 3.70
C GLY A 332 4.84 -20.57 3.01
N PRO A 333 5.97 -19.95 3.44
CA PRO A 333 6.34 -18.60 3.06
C PRO A 333 6.77 -18.45 1.59
N SER A 334 6.63 -19.51 0.79
CA SER A 334 6.89 -19.52 -0.65
C SER A 334 5.93 -20.44 -1.38
N LEU A 335 5.68 -20.09 -2.63
CA LEU A 335 4.94 -20.93 -3.57
C LEU A 335 5.85 -21.25 -4.76
N VAL A 336 6.07 -22.52 -5.02
CA VAL A 336 6.74 -22.97 -6.24
C VAL A 336 5.71 -23.00 -7.36
N PRO A 337 5.87 -22.22 -8.45
CA PRO A 337 4.91 -22.23 -9.54
C PRO A 337 4.97 -23.53 -10.33
N ALA A 338 3.79 -24.02 -10.72
CA ALA A 338 3.60 -25.23 -11.53
C ALA A 338 2.44 -25.00 -12.50
N GLU A 339 2.62 -24.06 -13.43
CA GLU A 339 1.56 -23.54 -14.30
C GLU A 339 1.67 -24.18 -15.69
N VAL A 340 0.58 -24.80 -16.14
CA VAL A 340 0.51 -25.53 -17.42
C VAL A 340 -0.83 -25.30 -18.11
N VAL A 341 -0.85 -25.48 -19.43
CA VAL A 341 -2.07 -25.55 -20.26
C VAL A 341 -2.21 -26.96 -20.76
N ILE A 342 -3.39 -27.54 -20.64
CA ILE A 342 -3.67 -28.89 -21.08
C ILE A 342 -5.00 -28.97 -21.85
N PRO A 343 -5.16 -29.91 -22.78
CA PRO A 343 -6.48 -30.22 -23.36
C PRO A 343 -7.45 -30.64 -22.23
N LEU A 344 -8.68 -30.16 -22.26
CA LEU A 344 -9.70 -30.55 -21.26
C LEU A 344 -9.90 -32.08 -21.26
N SER A 345 -9.81 -32.74 -22.41
CA SER A 345 -9.92 -34.19 -22.57
C SER A 345 -8.83 -34.99 -21.83
N SER A 346 -7.75 -34.34 -21.41
CA SER A 346 -6.62 -34.91 -20.69
C SER A 346 -6.61 -34.60 -19.20
N LEU A 347 -7.53 -33.79 -18.69
CA LEU A 347 -7.52 -33.28 -17.33
C LEU A 347 -7.40 -34.40 -16.27
N GLY A 348 -8.27 -35.40 -16.33
CA GLY A 348 -8.27 -36.50 -15.38
C GLY A 348 -6.93 -37.25 -15.34
N LYS A 349 -6.37 -37.57 -16.54
CA LYS A 349 -5.09 -38.26 -16.66
C LYS A 349 -3.92 -37.46 -16.08
N VAL A 350 -3.88 -36.15 -16.42
CA VAL A 350 -2.81 -35.24 -15.95
C VAL A 350 -2.86 -35.09 -14.43
N MET A 351 -4.04 -34.84 -13.88
CA MET A 351 -4.21 -34.61 -12.44
C MET A 351 -3.87 -35.87 -11.64
N THR A 352 -4.36 -37.04 -12.07
CA THR A 352 -4.05 -38.33 -11.43
C THR A 352 -2.56 -38.66 -11.49
N GLU A 353 -1.89 -38.43 -12.64
CA GLU A 353 -0.44 -38.68 -12.73
C GLU A 353 0.38 -37.70 -11.87
N ILE A 354 -0.05 -36.41 -11.76
CA ILE A 354 0.58 -35.46 -10.84
C ILE A 354 0.46 -35.95 -9.40
N GLU A 355 -0.72 -36.33 -8.97
CA GLU A 355 -0.95 -36.85 -7.59
C GLU A 355 -0.17 -38.12 -7.28
N SER A 356 0.08 -38.97 -8.29
CA SER A 356 0.88 -40.20 -8.13
C SER A 356 2.39 -39.97 -8.09
N LYS A 357 2.88 -38.85 -8.67
CA LYS A 357 4.33 -38.60 -8.82
C LYS A 357 4.84 -37.47 -7.94
N VAL A 358 3.95 -36.62 -7.40
CA VAL A 358 4.31 -35.44 -6.57
C VAL A 358 3.65 -35.59 -5.21
N ASP A 359 4.41 -35.99 -4.21
CA ASP A 359 3.94 -36.19 -2.83
C ASP A 359 3.72 -34.89 -2.08
N GLN A 360 4.16 -33.75 -2.64
CA GLN A 360 3.97 -32.43 -2.06
C GLN A 360 2.52 -31.96 -2.26
N PRO A 361 2.01 -31.08 -1.37
CA PRO A 361 0.65 -30.54 -1.50
C PRO A 361 0.56 -29.54 -2.66
N VAL A 362 0.23 -30.03 -3.85
CA VAL A 362 0.03 -29.20 -5.03
C VAL A 362 -1.36 -28.59 -4.99
N VAL A 363 -1.44 -27.28 -4.76
CA VAL A 363 -2.69 -26.51 -4.87
C VAL A 363 -2.88 -26.08 -6.31
N LYS A 364 -4.11 -26.11 -6.82
CA LYS A 364 -4.42 -25.83 -8.22
C LYS A 364 -5.71 -25.04 -8.35
N GLU A 365 -5.67 -24.05 -9.21
CA GLU A 365 -6.82 -23.34 -9.78
C GLU A 365 -6.85 -23.62 -11.28
N GLY A 366 -7.97 -24.03 -11.82
CA GLY A 366 -8.16 -24.29 -13.25
C GLY A 366 -9.06 -23.27 -13.89
N LEU A 367 -8.61 -22.67 -14.99
CA LEU A 367 -9.39 -21.79 -15.84
C LEU A 367 -9.73 -22.52 -17.13
N VAL A 368 -11.01 -22.71 -17.42
CA VAL A 368 -11.45 -23.42 -18.61
C VAL A 368 -11.65 -22.43 -19.77
N ILE A 369 -11.11 -22.79 -20.93
CA ILE A 369 -11.27 -22.05 -22.20
C ILE A 369 -12.06 -22.97 -23.13
N ARG A 370 -13.26 -22.57 -23.55
CA ARG A 370 -14.13 -23.38 -24.40
C ARG A 370 -13.55 -23.61 -25.78
N GLU A 371 -12.89 -22.59 -26.33
CA GLU A 371 -12.28 -22.64 -27.65
C GLU A 371 -10.81 -22.20 -27.50
N GLY A 372 -9.92 -23.19 -27.36
CA GLY A 372 -8.49 -22.97 -27.18
C GLY A 372 -7.77 -22.67 -28.47
N LEU A 373 -6.43 -22.55 -28.44
CA LEU A 373 -5.61 -22.15 -29.58
C LEU A 373 -5.77 -23.07 -30.80
N ASN A 374 -6.08 -24.33 -30.60
CA ASN A 374 -6.28 -25.33 -31.69
C ASN A 374 -7.76 -25.62 -31.96
N GLY A 375 -8.69 -24.78 -31.45
CA GLY A 375 -10.12 -24.98 -31.58
C GLY A 375 -10.71 -26.04 -30.62
N GLU A 376 -9.87 -26.71 -29.81
CA GLU A 376 -10.31 -27.65 -28.78
C GLU A 376 -10.36 -26.97 -27.40
N PRO A 377 -11.24 -27.46 -26.49
CA PRO A 377 -11.26 -26.93 -25.12
C PRO A 377 -9.94 -27.16 -24.38
N GLU A 378 -9.44 -26.09 -23.75
CA GLU A 378 -8.20 -26.11 -22.95
C GLU A 378 -8.49 -25.75 -21.47
N VAL A 379 -7.62 -26.21 -20.59
CA VAL A 379 -7.59 -25.82 -19.18
C VAL A 379 -6.23 -25.20 -18.85
N VAL A 380 -6.23 -23.99 -18.40
CA VAL A 380 -5.05 -23.35 -17.78
C VAL A 380 -5.05 -23.74 -16.31
N ILE A 381 -4.05 -24.51 -15.88
CA ILE A 381 -3.85 -24.89 -14.48
C ILE A 381 -2.81 -23.95 -13.88
N LEU A 382 -3.25 -23.11 -12.97
CA LEU A 382 -2.39 -22.27 -12.12
C LEU A 382 -2.06 -23.09 -10.87
N GLY A 383 -0.96 -23.84 -10.92
CA GLY A 383 -0.54 -24.73 -9.84
C GLY A 383 0.56 -24.11 -8.98
N PHE A 384 0.51 -24.39 -7.68
CA PHE A 384 1.54 -23.96 -6.74
C PHE A 384 1.85 -25.06 -5.73
N ILE A 385 3.11 -25.14 -5.30
CA ILE A 385 3.53 -26.00 -4.20
C ILE A 385 3.99 -25.12 -3.04
N PRO A 386 3.24 -25.05 -1.93
CA PRO A 386 3.68 -24.34 -0.72
C PRO A 386 4.98 -24.93 -0.18
N SER A 387 5.96 -24.08 0.11
CA SER A 387 7.28 -24.50 0.59
C SER A 387 7.97 -23.36 1.36
N ASP A 388 9.22 -23.57 1.79
CA ASP A 388 9.98 -22.56 2.55
C ASP A 388 11.28 -22.22 1.83
N GLN A 389 11.32 -21.05 1.16
CA GLN A 389 12.48 -20.56 0.40
C GLN A 389 13.75 -20.30 1.23
N ARG A 390 13.64 -20.24 2.56
CA ARG A 390 14.77 -20.03 3.47
C ARG A 390 15.61 -21.30 3.61
N LYS A 391 15.03 -22.46 3.28
CA LYS A 391 15.69 -23.76 3.41
C LYS A 391 16.39 -24.17 2.12
N PHE A 392 17.56 -24.78 2.21
CA PHE A 392 18.33 -25.27 1.05
C PHE A 392 17.52 -26.27 0.21
N ASN A 393 16.76 -27.15 0.87
CA ASN A 393 15.94 -28.18 0.21
C ASN A 393 14.77 -27.61 -0.61
N TYR A 394 14.44 -26.32 -0.48
CA TYR A 394 13.50 -25.62 -1.36
C TYR A 394 13.88 -25.79 -2.85
N SER A 395 15.17 -25.87 -3.16
CA SER A 395 15.66 -26.06 -4.52
C SER A 395 15.17 -27.38 -5.15
N PHE A 396 15.01 -28.42 -4.36
CA PHE A 396 14.49 -29.71 -4.83
C PHE A 396 12.97 -29.69 -5.05
N VAL A 397 12.23 -29.00 -4.16
CA VAL A 397 10.78 -28.77 -4.34
C VAL A 397 10.53 -27.96 -5.60
N PHE A 398 11.38 -26.94 -5.86
CA PHE A 398 11.31 -26.16 -7.11
C PHE A 398 11.48 -27.06 -8.35
N GLY A 399 12.28 -28.10 -8.27
CA GLY A 399 12.44 -29.10 -9.35
C GLY A 399 11.16 -29.85 -9.71
N LEU A 400 10.19 -29.98 -8.78
CA LEU A 400 8.90 -30.63 -9.04
C LEU A 400 8.03 -29.88 -10.04
N SER A 401 8.25 -28.58 -10.24
CA SER A 401 7.58 -27.84 -11.32
C SER A 401 7.90 -28.43 -12.70
N LEU A 402 9.14 -28.89 -12.89
CA LEU A 402 9.56 -29.54 -14.14
C LEU A 402 8.88 -30.90 -14.32
N THR A 403 8.61 -31.64 -13.23
CA THR A 403 7.84 -32.89 -13.26
C THR A 403 6.42 -32.65 -13.77
N ILE A 404 5.75 -31.60 -13.22
CA ILE A 404 4.39 -31.23 -13.61
C ILE A 404 4.34 -30.79 -15.09
N MET A 405 5.31 -30.01 -15.55
CA MET A 405 5.42 -29.62 -16.96
C MET A 405 5.59 -30.83 -17.89
N LYS A 406 6.48 -31.79 -17.55
CA LYS A 406 6.66 -33.01 -18.33
C LYS A 406 5.40 -33.90 -18.39
N ILE A 407 4.66 -33.95 -17.29
CA ILE A 407 3.37 -34.66 -17.27
C ILE A 407 2.38 -33.99 -18.22
N ALA A 408 2.26 -32.68 -18.17
CA ALA A 408 1.38 -31.92 -19.06
C ALA A 408 1.74 -32.18 -20.53
N GLU A 409 3.01 -32.07 -20.90
CA GLU A 409 3.50 -32.33 -22.26
C GLU A 409 3.21 -33.76 -22.77
N LYS A 410 3.36 -34.78 -21.90
CA LYS A 410 3.02 -36.16 -22.21
C LYS A 410 1.60 -36.34 -22.71
N TYR A 411 0.68 -35.50 -22.22
CA TYR A 411 -0.75 -35.55 -22.54
C TYR A 411 -1.19 -34.39 -23.49
N GLY A 412 -0.26 -33.84 -24.26
CA GLY A 412 -0.57 -32.82 -25.28
C GLY A 412 -0.68 -31.41 -24.73
N GLY A 413 -0.29 -31.21 -23.48
CA GLY A 413 -0.23 -29.88 -22.86
C GLY A 413 1.10 -29.18 -23.10
N ARG A 414 1.24 -27.97 -22.54
CA ARG A 414 2.42 -27.11 -22.63
C ARG A 414 2.59 -26.27 -21.36
N PRO A 415 3.80 -25.72 -21.08
CA PRO A 415 3.96 -24.70 -20.06
C PRO A 415 3.09 -23.48 -20.37
N TYR A 416 2.61 -22.78 -19.32
CA TYR A 416 1.70 -21.64 -19.50
C TYR A 416 2.41 -20.42 -20.08
N SER A 417 3.65 -20.13 -19.67
CA SER A 417 4.37 -18.92 -20.11
C SER A 417 5.90 -19.11 -20.10
N THR A 418 6.64 -18.17 -20.60
CA THR A 418 8.11 -18.24 -20.81
C THR A 418 8.92 -17.28 -19.89
N GLY A 419 9.10 -16.06 -20.26
CA GLY A 419 9.93 -15.08 -19.55
C GLY A 419 11.44 -15.40 -19.59
N LEU A 420 12.11 -15.34 -18.43
CA LEU A 420 13.52 -15.67 -18.25
C LEU A 420 13.73 -17.15 -17.92
N TYR A 421 12.93 -17.69 -17.00
CA TYR A 421 13.19 -19.01 -16.40
C TYR A 421 12.88 -20.17 -17.32
N PHE A 422 11.94 -20.00 -18.23
CA PHE A 422 11.49 -21.02 -19.18
C PHE A 422 11.68 -20.62 -20.65
N ALA A 423 12.61 -19.69 -20.92
CA ALA A 423 12.88 -19.24 -22.30
C ALA A 423 13.35 -20.40 -23.23
N GLN A 424 13.99 -21.45 -22.70
CA GLN A 424 14.34 -22.66 -23.48
C GLN A 424 13.11 -23.44 -23.96
N MET A 425 11.94 -23.21 -23.34
CA MET A 425 10.67 -23.89 -23.68
C MET A 425 9.77 -23.00 -24.56
N VAL A 426 10.30 -21.91 -25.11
CA VAL A 426 9.52 -20.93 -25.91
C VAL A 426 8.83 -21.59 -27.11
N GLY A 427 9.47 -22.61 -27.72
CA GLY A 427 8.89 -23.35 -28.83
C GLY A 427 7.65 -24.16 -28.47
N GLU A 428 7.58 -24.70 -27.24
CA GLU A 428 6.45 -25.42 -26.69
C GLU A 428 5.29 -24.49 -26.33
N VAL A 429 5.61 -23.29 -25.81
CA VAL A 429 4.62 -22.28 -25.39
C VAL A 429 4.00 -21.54 -26.56
N LEU A 430 4.82 -20.99 -27.46
CA LEU A 430 4.38 -20.11 -28.54
C LEU A 430 4.21 -20.82 -29.91
N GLY A 431 4.72 -22.05 -30.03
CA GLY A 431 4.82 -22.73 -31.31
C GLY A 431 6.03 -22.29 -32.14
N LYS A 432 6.61 -23.20 -32.92
CA LYS A 432 7.84 -22.96 -33.69
C LYS A 432 7.68 -21.83 -34.71
N ALA A 433 6.58 -21.79 -35.42
CA ALA A 433 6.33 -20.77 -36.45
C ALA A 433 6.35 -19.34 -35.86
N LYS A 434 5.68 -19.12 -34.75
CA LYS A 434 5.66 -17.81 -34.04
C LYS A 434 7.04 -17.46 -33.48
N VAL A 435 7.79 -18.44 -32.97
CA VAL A 435 9.15 -18.19 -32.46
C VAL A 435 10.10 -17.76 -33.58
N ASP A 436 10.02 -18.38 -34.76
CA ASP A 436 10.85 -18.02 -35.90
C ASP A 436 10.48 -16.62 -36.41
N LEU A 437 9.20 -16.31 -36.52
CA LEU A 437 8.71 -14.98 -36.84
C LEU A 437 9.20 -13.90 -35.86
N LEU A 438 9.16 -14.18 -34.57
CA LEU A 438 9.66 -13.27 -33.53
C LEU A 438 11.18 -13.05 -33.63
N LYS A 439 11.95 -14.10 -33.94
CA LYS A 439 13.41 -13.99 -34.13
C LYS A 439 13.76 -13.09 -35.29
N ASP A 440 13.10 -13.29 -36.43
CA ASP A 440 13.35 -12.51 -37.64
C ASP A 440 12.98 -11.05 -37.42
N PHE A 441 11.80 -10.79 -36.86
CA PHE A 441 11.36 -9.44 -36.54
C PHE A 441 12.26 -8.76 -35.48
N LYS A 442 12.65 -9.46 -34.42
CA LYS A 442 13.60 -8.92 -33.41
C LYS A 442 14.92 -8.54 -34.02
N LYS A 443 15.47 -9.38 -34.93
CA LYS A 443 16.74 -9.11 -35.64
C LYS A 443 16.63 -7.88 -36.53
N GLU A 444 15.49 -7.67 -37.17
CA GLU A 444 15.21 -6.54 -38.03
C GLU A 444 15.10 -5.23 -37.19
N VAL A 445 14.25 -5.19 -36.20
CA VAL A 445 13.89 -3.95 -35.48
C VAL A 445 14.88 -3.57 -34.39
N ASP A 446 15.57 -4.56 -33.77
CA ASP A 446 16.49 -4.34 -32.64
C ASP A 446 17.84 -5.07 -32.81
N PRO A 447 18.60 -4.73 -33.84
CA PRO A 447 19.91 -5.36 -34.11
C PRO A 447 20.93 -5.14 -32.98
N ALA A 448 20.78 -4.05 -32.21
CA ALA A 448 21.61 -3.76 -31.05
C ALA A 448 21.19 -4.55 -29.76
N ASN A 449 20.05 -5.24 -29.82
CA ASN A 449 19.48 -6.02 -28.72
C ASN A 449 19.36 -5.24 -27.40
N VAL A 450 18.83 -4.02 -27.48
CA VAL A 450 18.66 -3.14 -26.31
C VAL A 450 17.33 -3.36 -25.58
N LEU A 451 16.27 -3.83 -26.27
CA LEU A 451 14.97 -4.06 -25.65
C LEU A 451 14.90 -5.42 -24.96
N ASN A 452 14.76 -5.40 -23.65
CA ASN A 452 14.60 -6.55 -22.74
C ASN A 452 15.50 -7.76 -23.07
N PRO A 453 16.81 -7.57 -23.22
CA PRO A 453 17.72 -8.60 -23.68
C PRO A 453 17.78 -9.79 -22.72
N GLY A 454 17.91 -11.01 -23.28
CA GLY A 454 18.00 -12.26 -22.50
C GLY A 454 16.66 -12.82 -22.05
N LYS A 455 15.55 -12.36 -22.64
CA LYS A 455 14.21 -12.87 -22.35
C LYS A 455 13.62 -13.60 -23.56
N VAL A 456 12.63 -14.43 -23.33
CA VAL A 456 11.82 -15.15 -24.32
C VAL A 456 12.64 -15.95 -25.35
N LEU A 457 13.41 -15.30 -26.21
CA LEU A 457 14.20 -15.92 -27.28
C LEU A 457 15.61 -16.38 -26.88
N GLY A 458 16.05 -16.06 -25.67
CA GLY A 458 17.37 -16.48 -25.19
C GLY A 458 17.59 -16.17 -23.73
N SER A 459 17.92 -17.17 -22.96
CA SER A 459 18.08 -17.09 -21.51
C SER A 459 19.53 -17.23 -21.04
N GLY A 460 20.48 -17.31 -21.97
CA GLY A 460 21.91 -17.48 -21.64
C GLY A 460 22.19 -18.69 -20.74
N ILE A 461 23.02 -18.49 -19.69
CA ILE A 461 23.43 -19.54 -18.76
C ILE A 461 22.22 -20.13 -18.01
N ILE A 462 21.23 -19.33 -17.67
CA ILE A 462 20.05 -19.81 -16.93
C ILE A 462 19.26 -20.84 -17.75
N GLY A 463 19.13 -20.66 -19.06
CA GLY A 463 18.48 -21.65 -19.92
C GLY A 463 19.22 -22.97 -19.98
N LEU A 464 20.56 -22.93 -20.02
CA LEU A 464 21.37 -24.13 -19.95
C LEU A 464 21.16 -24.85 -18.60
N VAL A 465 21.21 -24.13 -17.49
CA VAL A 465 21.00 -24.69 -16.14
C VAL A 465 19.61 -25.31 -16.03
N MET A 466 18.58 -24.65 -16.51
CA MET A 466 17.21 -25.15 -16.49
C MET A 466 17.02 -26.35 -17.42
N GLY A 467 17.71 -26.39 -18.58
CA GLY A 467 17.74 -27.53 -19.48
C GLY A 467 18.40 -28.77 -18.85
N ILE A 468 19.52 -28.59 -18.15
CA ILE A 468 20.18 -29.63 -17.38
C ILE A 468 19.26 -30.10 -16.23
N ALA A 469 18.64 -29.18 -15.49
CA ALA A 469 17.71 -29.53 -14.41
C ALA A 469 16.53 -30.39 -14.95
N ARG A 470 15.99 -30.01 -16.11
CA ARG A 470 14.94 -30.79 -16.79
C ARG A 470 15.38 -32.19 -17.20
N PHE A 471 16.62 -32.34 -17.67
CA PHE A 471 17.19 -33.63 -17.97
C PHE A 471 17.37 -34.48 -16.71
N LEU A 472 17.85 -33.89 -15.64
CA LEU A 472 18.08 -34.55 -14.33
C LEU A 472 16.79 -34.69 -13.48
N GLU A 473 15.63 -34.26 -13.96
CA GLU A 473 14.35 -34.28 -13.22
C GLU A 473 14.05 -35.64 -12.58
N PRO A 474 14.26 -36.83 -13.25
CA PRO A 474 13.97 -38.14 -12.63
C PRO A 474 14.79 -38.43 -11.37
N PHE A 475 15.97 -37.78 -11.23
CA PHE A 475 16.83 -37.88 -10.04
C PHE A 475 16.51 -36.82 -9.00
N ILE A 476 16.03 -35.62 -9.42
CA ILE A 476 15.65 -34.50 -8.53
C ILE A 476 14.30 -34.75 -7.88
N ARG A 477 13.34 -35.35 -8.60
CA ARG A 477 11.98 -35.61 -8.13
C ARG A 477 11.91 -36.38 -6.79
N PRO A 478 12.60 -37.53 -6.61
CA PRO A 478 12.57 -38.24 -5.33
C PRO A 478 13.11 -37.40 -4.16
N LEU A 479 14.08 -36.50 -4.42
CA LEU A 479 14.60 -35.60 -3.40
C LEU A 479 13.56 -34.52 -3.04
N GLY A 480 12.87 -33.96 -4.04
CA GLY A 480 11.79 -32.98 -3.83
C GLY A 480 10.62 -33.59 -3.05
N ASN A 481 10.23 -34.82 -3.35
CA ASN A 481 9.18 -35.53 -2.63
C ASN A 481 9.53 -35.89 -1.18
N ARG A 482 10.80 -36.07 -0.87
CA ARG A 482 11.26 -36.35 0.52
C ARG A 482 11.32 -35.12 1.39
N VAL A 483 11.20 -33.92 0.84
CA VAL A 483 11.17 -32.67 1.62
C VAL A 483 9.86 -32.61 2.40
N MET A 484 9.94 -32.63 3.72
CA MET A 484 8.77 -32.40 4.56
C MET A 484 8.40 -30.91 4.53
N THR A 485 7.30 -30.60 3.88
CA THR A 485 6.71 -29.28 3.90
C THR A 485 5.80 -29.16 5.12
N HIS A 486 6.22 -28.37 6.09
CA HIS A 486 5.37 -28.05 7.24
C HIS A 486 4.43 -26.93 6.85
N LEU A 487 3.15 -27.21 6.81
CA LEU A 487 2.10 -26.23 6.56
C LEU A 487 1.60 -25.64 7.88
N GLY A 488 1.65 -24.35 8.00
CA GLY A 488 1.25 -23.59 9.18
C GLY A 488 2.17 -22.40 9.43
N GLU A 489 1.66 -21.37 10.08
CA GLU A 489 2.50 -20.25 10.50
C GLU A 489 3.53 -20.76 11.51
N ARG A 490 4.78 -20.62 11.16
CA ARG A 490 5.90 -20.88 12.07
C ARG A 490 6.75 -19.62 12.12
N PRO A 491 6.49 -18.76 13.09
CA PRO A 491 7.42 -17.69 13.38
C PRO A 491 8.80 -18.33 13.55
N VAL A 492 9.75 -17.89 12.80
CA VAL A 492 11.16 -18.12 13.10
C VAL A 492 11.50 -17.23 14.28
N GLY A 493 12.44 -17.62 15.10
CA GLY A 493 12.97 -16.73 16.11
C GLY A 493 13.39 -15.39 15.48
N PRO A 494 13.54 -14.33 16.26
CA PRO A 494 13.86 -12.99 15.74
C PRO A 494 15.08 -13.08 14.84
N VAL A 495 14.97 -12.49 13.64
CA VAL A 495 16.04 -12.43 12.66
C VAL A 495 16.59 -11.01 12.71
N ARG A 496 17.81 -10.83 13.20
CA ARG A 496 18.42 -9.49 13.35
C ARG A 496 17.49 -8.51 14.06
N ASP A 497 16.99 -8.87 15.22
CA ASP A 497 16.11 -8.07 16.08
C ASP A 497 14.65 -7.90 15.57
N ILE A 498 14.34 -8.34 14.34
CA ILE A 498 12.97 -8.28 13.82
C ILE A 498 12.09 -9.32 14.54
N PRO A 499 10.91 -8.92 15.07
CA PRO A 499 9.97 -9.83 15.71
C PRO A 499 9.62 -11.03 14.82
N ALA A 500 9.48 -12.20 15.42
CA ALA A 500 9.35 -13.47 14.70
C ALA A 500 8.14 -13.52 13.75
N ASP A 501 7.01 -12.93 14.14
CA ASP A 501 5.80 -12.83 13.32
C ASP A 501 6.01 -11.87 12.13
N VAL A 502 6.60 -10.70 12.36
CA VAL A 502 6.92 -9.73 11.31
C VAL A 502 7.92 -10.33 10.31
N ALA A 503 8.92 -11.07 10.81
CA ALA A 503 9.87 -11.80 9.98
C ALA A 503 9.18 -12.85 9.10
N TRP A 504 8.21 -13.60 9.65
CA TRP A 504 7.39 -14.53 8.88
C TRP A 504 6.60 -13.84 7.78
N TYR A 505 5.91 -12.73 8.12
CA TYR A 505 5.10 -11.99 7.15
C TYR A 505 5.92 -11.37 6.01
N ALA A 506 7.16 -10.97 6.26
CA ALA A 506 8.06 -10.49 5.21
C ALA A 506 8.29 -11.56 4.12
N TYR A 507 8.40 -12.83 4.50
CA TYR A 507 8.48 -13.95 3.55
C TYR A 507 7.09 -14.38 3.05
N GLY A 508 6.06 -14.29 3.88
CA GLY A 508 4.66 -14.55 3.53
C GLY A 508 4.11 -13.58 2.47
N CYS A 509 4.68 -12.39 2.37
CA CYS A 509 4.32 -11.44 1.32
C CYS A 509 4.61 -12.02 -0.07
N SER A 510 3.56 -12.12 -0.90
CA SER A 510 3.66 -12.68 -2.25
C SER A 510 4.23 -11.71 -3.29
N GLN A 511 4.48 -10.46 -2.93
CA GLN A 511 4.95 -9.41 -3.83
C GLN A 511 4.00 -9.13 -5.01
N CYS A 512 2.71 -9.49 -4.89
CA CYS A 512 1.70 -9.40 -5.97
C CYS A 512 1.36 -7.96 -6.39
N GLY A 513 1.57 -6.97 -5.51
CA GLY A 513 1.36 -5.56 -5.82
C GLY A 513 -0.06 -5.03 -5.58
N TYR A 514 -1.02 -5.83 -5.07
CA TYR A 514 -2.40 -5.39 -4.82
C TYR A 514 -2.49 -4.19 -3.87
N CYS A 515 -1.55 -4.08 -2.93
CA CYS A 515 -1.47 -2.97 -2.00
C CYS A 515 -0.81 -1.69 -2.56
N ILE A 516 -0.31 -1.69 -3.79
CA ILE A 516 0.42 -0.54 -4.35
C ILE A 516 -0.57 0.56 -4.76
N ASP A 517 -1.56 0.20 -5.58
CA ASP A 517 -2.50 1.16 -6.14
C ASP A 517 -3.52 1.68 -5.12
N GLU A 518 -3.63 1.03 -3.98
CA GLU A 518 -4.45 1.49 -2.85
C GLU A 518 -3.63 2.29 -1.82
N CYS A 519 -2.31 2.36 -1.97
CA CYS A 519 -1.46 3.06 -1.00
C CYS A 519 -1.33 4.54 -1.36
N ASP A 520 -1.94 5.42 -0.58
CA ASP A 520 -1.88 6.88 -0.79
C ASP A 520 -0.42 7.40 -0.78
N GLN A 521 0.47 6.77 0.02
CA GLN A 521 1.90 7.11 0.01
C GLN A 521 2.58 6.81 -1.32
N PHE A 522 2.19 5.72 -1.97
CA PHE A 522 2.71 5.41 -3.30
C PHE A 522 2.21 6.42 -4.33
N TYR A 523 0.92 6.77 -4.30
CA TYR A 523 0.36 7.78 -5.21
C TYR A 523 1.03 9.15 -5.04
N GLY A 524 1.26 9.58 -3.81
CA GLY A 524 1.90 10.88 -3.55
C GLY A 524 3.35 10.95 -4.05
N ARG A 525 4.10 9.83 -4.01
CA ARG A 525 5.53 9.81 -4.34
C ARG A 525 5.87 9.06 -5.63
N GLY A 526 5.06 8.07 -6.02
CA GLY A 526 5.25 7.28 -7.23
C GLY A 526 6.39 6.25 -7.20
N TRP A 527 6.98 5.94 -6.03
CA TRP A 527 8.10 5.02 -5.89
C TRP A 527 7.77 3.80 -5.03
N GLU A 528 8.23 2.60 -5.43
CA GLU A 528 7.90 1.35 -4.74
C GLU A 528 8.37 1.28 -3.29
N SER A 529 9.45 1.96 -2.91
CA SER A 529 9.90 2.01 -1.51
C SER A 529 8.81 2.53 -0.56
N GLN A 530 7.91 3.35 -1.05
CA GLN A 530 6.82 3.93 -0.27
C GLN A 530 5.62 2.99 -0.12
N SER A 531 5.52 1.95 -0.96
CA SER A 531 4.44 0.98 -0.92
C SER A 531 4.69 -0.12 0.13
N PRO A 532 3.63 -0.79 0.63
CA PRO A 532 3.81 -1.93 1.52
C PRO A 532 4.62 -3.07 0.87
N ARG A 533 4.45 -3.32 -0.44
CA ARG A 533 5.24 -4.31 -1.19
C ARG A 533 6.74 -4.03 -1.10
N GLY A 534 7.14 -2.79 -1.38
CA GLY A 534 8.55 -2.39 -1.32
C GLY A 534 9.13 -2.50 0.08
N LYS A 535 8.37 -2.07 1.11
CA LYS A 535 8.77 -2.18 2.52
C LYS A 535 9.01 -3.64 2.94
N TRP A 536 8.11 -4.56 2.59
CA TRP A 536 8.29 -6.00 2.85
C TRP A 536 9.52 -6.59 2.15
N TYR A 537 9.74 -6.20 0.89
CA TYR A 537 10.92 -6.67 0.15
C TYR A 537 12.21 -6.16 0.80
N TRP A 538 12.27 -4.88 1.17
CA TRP A 538 13.45 -4.29 1.82
C TRP A 538 13.72 -4.92 3.19
N LEU A 539 12.67 -5.17 3.97
CA LEU A 539 12.80 -5.86 5.25
C LEU A 539 13.41 -7.26 5.08
N ARG A 540 12.98 -8.00 4.04
CA ARG A 540 13.58 -9.29 3.71
C ARG A 540 15.05 -9.19 3.35
N GLU A 541 15.42 -8.19 2.55
CA GLU A 541 16.80 -7.91 2.19
C GLU A 541 17.68 -7.57 3.42
N TYR A 542 17.12 -6.82 4.36
CA TYR A 542 17.75 -6.53 5.65
C TYR A 542 17.95 -7.81 6.48
N MET A 543 16.92 -8.62 6.66
CA MET A 543 17.01 -9.87 7.43
C MET A 543 18.02 -10.85 6.85
N GLU A 544 18.17 -10.89 5.53
CA GLU A 544 19.16 -11.73 4.84
C GLU A 544 20.57 -11.12 4.79
N GLY A 545 20.81 -9.96 5.42
CA GLY A 545 22.11 -9.32 5.54
C GLY A 545 22.62 -8.62 4.28
N ARG A 546 21.76 -8.48 3.27
CA ARG A 546 22.13 -7.80 2.00
C ARG A 546 21.93 -6.30 2.04
N GLU A 547 21.13 -5.79 2.96
CA GLU A 547 20.89 -4.36 3.15
C GLU A 547 20.92 -3.97 4.63
N GLN A 548 20.93 -2.66 4.88
CA GLN A 548 20.92 -2.06 6.22
C GLN A 548 19.72 -1.13 6.37
N TRP A 549 19.31 -0.85 7.60
CA TRP A 549 18.39 0.23 7.92
C TRP A 549 19.17 1.55 7.93
N ASP A 550 19.10 2.30 6.85
CA ASP A 550 19.46 3.71 6.85
C ASP A 550 18.26 4.58 7.28
N GLN A 551 18.49 5.85 7.57
CA GLN A 551 17.43 6.75 8.02
C GLN A 551 16.34 6.91 6.96
N PHE A 552 16.66 6.82 5.66
CA PHE A 552 15.67 6.86 4.60
C PHE A 552 14.65 5.71 4.72
N MET A 553 15.08 4.50 5.02
CA MET A 553 14.17 3.36 5.19
C MET A 553 13.39 3.44 6.50
N VAL A 554 13.99 3.95 7.58
CA VAL A 554 13.29 4.25 8.82
C VAL A 554 12.17 5.26 8.56
N ASP A 555 12.48 6.36 7.90
CA ASP A 555 11.50 7.39 7.50
C ASP A 555 10.38 6.81 6.62
N THR A 556 10.72 5.87 5.73
CA THR A 556 9.76 5.18 4.86
C THR A 556 8.74 4.35 5.65
N ILE A 557 9.17 3.69 6.75
CA ILE A 557 8.25 2.99 7.66
C ILE A 557 7.40 3.98 8.46
N LEU A 558 8.02 5.08 8.93
CA LEU A 558 7.34 6.09 9.75
C LEU A 558 6.28 6.88 8.99
N VAL A 559 6.49 7.19 7.71
CA VAL A 559 5.60 8.08 6.93
C VAL A 559 4.23 7.48 6.61
N CYS A 560 4.03 6.17 6.81
CA CYS A 560 2.76 5.50 6.60
C CYS A 560 1.66 6.13 7.47
N THR A 561 0.51 6.48 6.87
CA THR A 561 -0.64 7.13 7.54
C THR A 561 -1.48 6.20 8.42
N THR A 562 -1.10 4.95 8.59
CA THR A 562 -1.83 3.94 9.38
C THR A 562 -3.29 3.72 8.95
N CYS A 563 -3.60 3.97 7.69
CA CYS A 563 -4.97 3.89 7.17
C CYS A 563 -5.51 2.46 6.97
N GLU A 564 -4.66 1.42 7.05
CA GLU A 564 -4.98 -0.02 6.94
C GLU A 564 -5.60 -0.49 5.62
N LEU A 565 -5.73 0.35 4.62
CA LEU A 565 -6.32 -0.06 3.34
C LEU A 565 -5.54 -1.22 2.69
N CYS A 566 -4.23 -1.27 2.89
CA CYS A 566 -3.39 -2.37 2.42
C CYS A 566 -3.68 -3.72 3.09
N ASN A 567 -4.18 -3.76 4.33
CA ASN A 567 -4.58 -4.99 5.02
C ASN A 567 -5.76 -5.64 4.27
N LEU A 568 -6.79 -4.86 3.94
CA LEU A 568 -7.97 -5.32 3.22
C LEU A 568 -7.65 -5.84 1.82
N ARG A 569 -6.70 -5.19 1.14
CA ARG A 569 -6.31 -5.52 -0.23
C ARG A 569 -5.30 -6.66 -0.32
N CYS A 570 -4.74 -7.08 0.77
CA CYS A 570 -3.69 -8.11 0.76
C CYS A 570 -4.23 -9.47 0.31
N SER A 571 -3.71 -10.00 -0.79
CA SER A 571 -4.08 -11.34 -1.31
C SER A 571 -3.71 -12.49 -0.37
N ALA A 572 -2.82 -12.23 0.61
CA ALA A 572 -2.41 -13.18 1.64
C ALA A 572 -2.98 -12.84 3.02
N SER A 573 -3.86 -11.84 3.14
CA SER A 573 -4.46 -11.36 4.41
C SER A 573 -3.42 -11.11 5.51
N LEU A 574 -2.29 -10.47 5.16
CA LEU A 574 -1.23 -10.14 6.11
C LEU A 574 -1.63 -8.94 6.98
N PRO A 575 -1.32 -8.95 8.28
CA PRO A 575 -1.47 -7.80 9.16
C PRO A 575 -0.34 -6.78 8.89
N ILE A 576 -0.49 -6.00 7.82
CA ILE A 576 0.57 -5.13 7.28
C ILE A 576 0.80 -3.94 8.20
N GLU A 577 -0.25 -3.17 8.49
CA GLU A 577 -0.15 -1.99 9.34
C GLU A 577 0.29 -2.35 10.77
N PRO A 578 -0.27 -3.36 11.44
CA PRO A 578 0.20 -3.78 12.77
C PRO A 578 1.69 -4.17 12.79
N SER A 579 2.19 -4.72 11.68
CA SER A 579 3.62 -5.03 11.55
C SER A 579 4.48 -3.76 11.47
N TRP A 580 3.99 -2.72 10.77
CA TRP A 580 4.69 -1.43 10.74
C TRP A 580 4.70 -0.75 12.11
N MET A 581 3.62 -0.87 12.88
CA MET A 581 3.58 -0.36 14.26
C MET A 581 4.62 -1.04 15.15
N LYS A 582 4.76 -2.38 15.07
CA LYS A 582 5.81 -3.11 15.80
C LYS A 582 7.21 -2.66 15.40
N LEU A 583 7.45 -2.49 14.08
CA LEU A 583 8.74 -2.02 13.59
C LEU A 583 9.06 -0.58 14.03
N ARG A 584 8.07 0.30 14.14
CA ARG A 584 8.27 1.68 14.64
C ARG A 584 8.77 1.67 16.08
N GLY A 585 8.13 0.91 16.95
CA GLY A 585 8.59 0.75 18.33
C GLY A 585 10.00 0.20 18.41
N LEU A 586 10.28 -0.87 17.68
CA LEU A 586 11.62 -1.45 17.60
C LEU A 586 12.66 -0.42 17.16
N LEU A 587 12.43 0.26 16.03
CA LEU A 587 13.40 1.16 15.44
C LEU A 587 13.64 2.42 16.30
N ILE A 588 12.59 3.00 16.86
CA ILE A 588 12.67 4.29 17.55
C ILE A 588 12.88 4.11 19.05
N ASP A 589 12.11 3.25 19.71
CA ASP A 589 12.21 3.09 21.16
C ASP A 589 13.36 2.17 21.58
N GLU A 590 13.53 1.04 20.92
CA GLU A 590 14.57 0.06 21.28
C GLU A 590 15.91 0.38 20.61
N GLU A 591 15.98 0.53 19.27
CA GLU A 591 17.22 0.81 18.52
C GLU A 591 17.62 2.28 18.52
N LYS A 592 16.84 3.17 19.10
CA LYS A 592 17.11 4.61 19.20
C LYS A 592 17.43 5.29 17.87
N LYS A 593 16.73 4.88 16.78
CA LYS A 593 16.76 5.60 15.49
C LYS A 593 16.01 6.93 15.62
N MET A 594 16.28 7.85 14.71
CA MET A 594 15.62 9.16 14.73
C MET A 594 14.17 9.02 14.24
N THR A 595 13.20 9.44 15.05
CA THR A 595 11.83 9.71 14.59
C THR A 595 11.76 11.03 13.80
N PHE A 596 10.60 11.38 13.24
CA PHE A 596 10.44 12.70 12.62
C PHE A 596 10.65 13.80 13.68
N PRO A 597 11.50 14.79 13.42
CA PRO A 597 11.88 15.78 14.42
C PRO A 597 10.71 16.46 15.16
N PRO A 598 9.58 16.81 14.52
CA PRO A 598 8.44 17.37 15.24
C PRO A 598 7.86 16.46 16.33
N PHE A 599 8.01 15.14 16.21
CA PHE A 599 7.55 14.22 17.27
C PHE A 599 8.38 14.30 18.56
N GLU A 600 9.63 14.73 18.50
CA GLU A 600 10.42 15.00 19.70
C GLU A 600 9.84 16.21 20.47
N MET A 601 9.39 17.24 19.74
CA MET A 601 8.70 18.38 20.35
C MET A 601 7.37 17.95 20.97
N MET A 602 6.57 17.16 20.24
CA MET A 602 5.30 16.64 20.72
C MET A 602 5.51 15.75 21.95
N ALA A 603 6.53 14.90 21.98
CA ALA A 603 6.85 14.04 23.11
C ALA A 603 7.20 14.84 24.38
N ALA A 604 8.03 15.88 24.23
CA ALA A 604 8.38 16.79 25.32
C ALA A 604 7.13 17.54 25.85
N SER A 605 6.25 17.99 24.96
CA SER A 605 4.99 18.62 25.30
C SER A 605 4.02 17.68 26.01
N VAL A 606 3.83 16.46 25.52
CA VAL A 606 2.97 15.44 26.13
C VAL A 606 3.39 15.14 27.56
N ARG A 607 4.69 15.00 27.82
CA ARG A 607 5.20 14.77 29.17
C ARG A 607 4.96 15.95 30.11
N LYS A 608 5.05 17.19 29.61
CA LYS A 608 4.90 18.40 30.41
C LYS A 608 3.44 18.81 30.59
N GLU A 609 2.69 18.89 29.52
CA GLU A 609 1.36 19.51 29.49
C GLU A 609 0.23 18.51 29.14
N GLY A 610 0.53 17.29 28.75
CA GLY A 610 -0.46 16.28 28.37
C GLY A 610 -1.05 16.47 26.98
N ASP A 611 -0.43 17.29 26.11
CA ASP A 611 -0.90 17.54 24.76
C ASP A 611 0.26 17.68 23.76
N ILE A 612 -0.05 17.68 22.44
CA ILE A 612 0.96 17.76 21.37
C ILE A 612 1.21 19.19 20.86
N TRP A 613 0.44 20.19 21.31
CA TRP A 613 0.43 21.55 20.75
C TRP A 613 1.24 22.55 21.56
N ALA A 614 1.95 22.09 22.61
CA ALA A 614 2.64 22.92 23.59
C ALA A 614 1.70 23.95 24.27
N ALA A 615 0.42 23.62 24.37
CA ALA A 615 -0.56 24.44 25.07
C ALA A 615 -0.53 24.16 26.59
N TYR A 616 -0.87 25.15 27.38
CA TYR A 616 -0.89 24.95 28.83
C TYR A 616 -2.06 24.08 29.30
N ARG A 617 -1.78 23.12 30.14
CA ARG A 617 -2.79 22.24 30.76
C ARG A 617 -3.86 23.05 31.51
N LYS A 618 -3.50 24.19 32.09
CA LYS A 618 -4.44 25.07 32.81
C LYS A 618 -5.57 25.59 31.90
N ASP A 619 -5.33 25.72 30.60
CA ASP A 619 -6.25 26.30 29.62
C ASP A 619 -7.03 25.25 28.82
N ARG A 620 -6.84 23.97 29.16
CA ARG A 620 -7.41 22.84 28.40
C ARG A 620 -8.94 22.81 28.33
N ASP A 621 -9.62 23.35 29.34
CA ASP A 621 -11.08 23.42 29.43
C ASP A 621 -11.66 24.81 29.06
N ALA A 622 -10.85 25.70 28.49
CA ALA A 622 -11.27 27.05 28.12
C ALA A 622 -12.39 27.09 27.06
N TRP A 623 -12.42 26.05 26.19
CA TRP A 623 -13.44 25.90 25.16
C TRP A 623 -14.81 25.43 25.68
N PHE A 624 -14.86 24.86 26.90
CA PHE A 624 -16.07 24.21 27.42
C PHE A 624 -17.18 25.25 27.69
N PRO A 625 -18.43 25.05 27.18
CA PRO A 625 -19.50 26.04 27.34
C PRO A 625 -19.84 26.31 28.81
N GLU A 626 -19.89 27.57 29.19
CA GLU A 626 -20.06 27.97 30.59
C GLU A 626 -21.41 27.51 31.15
N ASP A 627 -22.48 27.58 30.36
CA ASP A 627 -23.82 27.12 30.73
C ASP A 627 -23.96 25.62 30.95
N LEU A 628 -22.99 24.82 30.45
CA LEU A 628 -22.96 23.37 30.68
C LEU A 628 -22.03 22.95 31.82
N ARG A 629 -21.27 23.89 32.45
CA ARG A 629 -20.26 23.53 33.47
C ARG A 629 -20.86 22.92 34.73
N GLU A 630 -22.02 23.38 35.17
CA GLU A 630 -22.69 22.75 36.35
C GLU A 630 -23.23 21.37 36.02
N LYS A 631 -23.74 21.19 34.80
CA LYS A 631 -24.39 19.96 34.34
C LYS A 631 -23.42 18.85 33.92
N HIS A 632 -22.32 19.22 33.26
CA HIS A 632 -21.42 18.26 32.63
C HIS A 632 -19.92 18.53 32.90
N GLY A 633 -19.59 19.58 33.66
CA GLY A 633 -18.19 19.94 33.94
C GLY A 633 -17.49 19.00 34.92
N PRO A 634 -16.23 19.32 35.31
CA PRO A 634 -15.38 18.43 36.12
C PRO A 634 -15.90 18.07 37.51
N SER A 635 -16.84 18.83 38.04
CA SER A 635 -17.50 18.55 39.35
C SER A 635 -18.69 17.60 39.23
N HIS A 636 -19.26 17.43 38.02
CA HIS A 636 -20.34 16.48 37.78
C HIS A 636 -19.84 15.04 37.80
N ARG A 637 -20.68 14.12 38.29
CA ARG A 637 -20.38 12.68 38.35
C ARG A 637 -21.33 11.94 37.43
N ALA A 638 -20.76 11.24 36.44
CA ALA A 638 -21.49 10.37 35.52
C ALA A 638 -20.65 9.14 35.21
N ASN A 639 -21.28 8.07 34.78
CA ASN A 639 -20.59 6.86 34.32
C ASN A 639 -19.95 7.06 32.92
N ILE A 640 -20.44 8.06 32.18
CA ILE A 640 -19.93 8.42 30.86
C ILE A 640 -19.03 9.65 31.00
N ALA A 641 -17.82 9.60 30.41
CA ALA A 641 -16.99 10.80 30.23
C ALA A 641 -16.85 11.15 28.78
N TYR A 642 -16.98 12.46 28.49
CA TYR A 642 -16.53 12.97 27.18
C TYR A 642 -15.02 13.19 27.21
N PHE A 643 -14.31 12.55 26.28
CA PHE A 643 -12.88 12.71 26.07
C PHE A 643 -12.62 13.54 24.80
N ALA A 644 -12.29 14.81 24.95
CA ALA A 644 -12.09 15.74 23.84
C ALA A 644 -10.79 15.43 23.07
N GLY A 645 -9.75 15.03 23.77
CA GLY A 645 -8.41 14.85 23.19
C GLY A 645 -7.72 16.20 22.92
N CYS A 646 -6.50 16.15 22.35
CA CYS A 646 -5.66 17.34 22.22
C CYS A 646 -6.07 18.29 21.09
N THR A 647 -6.37 17.78 19.88
CA THR A 647 -6.66 18.63 18.71
C THR A 647 -7.99 19.36 18.85
N ALA A 648 -9.03 18.67 19.33
CA ALA A 648 -10.33 19.32 19.58
C ALA A 648 -10.29 20.31 20.77
N SER A 649 -9.42 20.07 21.77
CA SER A 649 -9.29 21.00 22.92
C SER A 649 -8.48 22.26 22.60
N HIS A 650 -7.53 22.22 21.65
CA HIS A 650 -6.58 23.31 21.46
C HIS A 650 -6.57 23.95 20.06
N VAL A 651 -7.15 23.28 19.05
CA VAL A 651 -7.13 23.76 17.66
C VAL A 651 -8.52 23.79 17.02
N GLU A 652 -9.23 22.66 17.03
CA GLU A 652 -10.58 22.54 16.46
C GLU A 652 -11.64 22.58 17.58
N HIS A 653 -11.66 23.69 18.32
CA HIS A 653 -12.53 23.90 19.50
C HIS A 653 -14.03 23.76 19.18
N ASP A 654 -14.42 24.15 17.97
CA ASP A 654 -15.80 24.04 17.49
C ASP A 654 -16.31 22.60 17.46
N ILE A 655 -15.42 21.63 17.18
CA ILE A 655 -15.78 20.21 17.21
C ILE A 655 -16.09 19.74 18.63
N ALA A 656 -15.24 20.12 19.60
CA ALA A 656 -15.47 19.76 21.01
C ALA A 656 -16.76 20.43 21.55
N MET A 657 -16.94 21.74 21.30
CA MET A 657 -18.15 22.48 21.69
C MET A 657 -19.41 21.88 21.06
N ALA A 658 -19.37 21.56 19.78
CA ALA A 658 -20.49 20.97 19.06
C ALA A 658 -20.85 19.60 19.58
N SER A 659 -19.83 18.77 19.89
CA SER A 659 -20.05 17.41 20.44
C SER A 659 -20.76 17.45 21.79
N VAL A 660 -20.33 18.30 22.72
CA VAL A 660 -20.97 18.41 24.03
C VAL A 660 -22.38 19.00 23.93
N ARG A 661 -22.61 19.98 23.06
CA ARG A 661 -23.94 20.54 22.76
C ARG A 661 -24.90 19.50 22.19
N LEU A 662 -24.41 18.69 21.26
CA LEU A 662 -25.21 17.66 20.61
C LEU A 662 -25.57 16.54 21.60
N MET A 663 -24.62 16.10 22.43
CA MET A 663 -24.88 15.10 23.45
C MET A 663 -25.83 15.60 24.55
N ASP A 664 -25.67 16.85 24.97
CA ASP A 664 -26.58 17.48 25.93
C ASP A 664 -28.03 17.56 25.36
N ALA A 665 -28.17 18.04 24.11
CA ALA A 665 -29.47 18.11 23.44
C ALA A 665 -30.11 16.72 23.25
N ALA A 666 -29.29 15.67 23.08
CA ALA A 666 -29.74 14.28 23.00
C ALA A 666 -30.03 13.66 24.38
N GLY A 667 -29.94 14.42 25.48
CA GLY A 667 -30.25 13.97 26.85
C GLY A 667 -29.23 12.97 27.41
N VAL A 668 -27.99 12.99 26.93
CA VAL A 668 -26.90 12.15 27.43
C VAL A 668 -26.37 12.74 28.76
N ASP A 669 -26.35 11.94 29.82
CA ASP A 669 -25.69 12.32 31.07
C ASP A 669 -24.21 11.95 30.99
N PHE A 670 -23.31 12.95 31.01
CA PHE A 670 -21.87 12.74 30.92
C PHE A 670 -21.10 13.77 31.76
N THR A 671 -19.84 13.47 32.04
CA THR A 671 -18.90 14.43 32.64
C THR A 671 -17.74 14.74 31.66
N TYR A 672 -17.16 15.93 31.77
CA TYR A 672 -15.90 16.29 31.13
C TYR A 672 -14.84 16.53 32.21
N LEU A 673 -13.72 15.82 32.14
CA LEU A 673 -12.72 15.84 33.20
C LEU A 673 -11.85 17.10 33.24
N GLY A 674 -12.07 18.06 32.33
CA GLY A 674 -11.37 19.34 32.29
C GLY A 674 -9.85 19.17 32.15
N LYS A 675 -9.09 19.72 33.11
CA LYS A 675 -7.61 19.68 33.10
C LYS A 675 -7.00 18.29 33.26
N LYS A 676 -7.80 17.27 33.60
CA LYS A 676 -7.38 15.85 33.66
C LYS A 676 -7.53 15.13 32.31
N ASP A 677 -8.21 15.71 31.35
CA ASP A 677 -8.24 15.23 29.98
C ASP A 677 -6.85 15.46 29.34
N ASN A 678 -6.29 14.46 28.65
CA ASN A 678 -4.98 14.52 28.04
C ASN A 678 -5.03 14.10 26.57
N CYS A 679 -3.88 14.11 25.90
CA CYS A 679 -3.72 13.44 24.63
C CYS A 679 -3.98 11.92 24.78
N CYS A 680 -4.63 11.30 23.80
CA CYS A 680 -4.82 9.84 23.81
C CYS A 680 -3.52 9.04 23.52
N GLY A 681 -2.43 9.72 23.18
CA GLY A 681 -1.13 9.09 22.91
C GLY A 681 -0.95 8.52 21.50
N THR A 682 -1.97 8.56 20.62
CA THR A 682 -1.83 8.09 19.23
C THR A 682 -0.59 8.67 18.53
N PRO A 683 -0.28 9.99 18.57
CA PRO A 683 0.90 10.54 17.92
C PRO A 683 2.21 9.92 18.44
N MET A 684 2.28 9.58 19.71
CA MET A 684 3.46 8.94 20.32
C MET A 684 3.58 7.49 19.89
N LEU A 685 2.47 6.76 19.89
CA LEU A 685 2.44 5.37 19.44
C LEU A 685 2.90 5.25 17.98
N VAL A 686 2.32 6.06 17.08
CA VAL A 686 2.65 6.02 15.65
C VAL A 686 4.04 6.58 15.32
N ALA A 687 4.60 7.43 16.18
CA ALA A 687 5.97 7.93 16.08
C ALA A 687 7.03 6.93 16.57
N GLY A 688 6.61 5.79 17.15
CA GLY A 688 7.51 4.84 17.79
C GLY A 688 8.02 5.26 19.19
N LYS A 689 7.47 6.33 19.78
CA LYS A 689 7.80 6.83 21.13
C LYS A 689 6.96 6.09 22.17
N TRP A 690 7.19 4.81 22.31
CA TRP A 690 6.32 3.93 23.10
C TRP A 690 6.43 4.15 24.61
N ASP A 691 7.57 4.61 25.09
CA ASP A 691 7.77 5.05 26.47
C ASP A 691 6.82 6.20 26.83
N VAL A 692 6.73 7.24 26.00
CA VAL A 692 5.82 8.39 26.21
C VAL A 692 4.36 7.97 26.08
N PHE A 693 4.07 7.10 25.13
CA PHE A 693 2.74 6.55 24.94
C PHE A 693 2.25 5.79 26.18
N GLU A 694 3.08 4.91 26.74
CA GLU A 694 2.75 4.13 27.92
C GLU A 694 2.50 5.04 29.12
N GLU A 695 3.34 6.06 29.35
CA GLU A 695 3.17 7.03 30.43
C GLU A 695 1.81 7.72 30.37
N ILE A 696 1.42 8.25 29.21
CA ILE A 696 0.16 8.99 29.06
C ILE A 696 -1.07 8.06 29.07
N MET A 697 -0.97 6.85 28.54
CA MET A 697 -2.01 5.82 28.59
C MET A 697 -2.35 5.47 30.06
N ARG A 698 -1.33 5.17 30.88
CA ARG A 698 -1.51 4.86 32.32
C ARG A 698 -2.21 6.01 33.03
N GLN A 699 -1.81 7.25 32.76
CA GLN A 699 -2.41 8.42 33.38
C GLN A 699 -3.88 8.58 32.96
N ASN A 700 -4.19 8.38 31.68
CA ASN A 700 -5.55 8.47 31.16
C ASN A 700 -6.48 7.42 31.78
N ILE A 701 -6.05 6.15 31.84
CA ILE A 701 -6.81 5.07 32.48
C ILE A 701 -7.06 5.40 33.96
N GLN A 702 -6.05 5.87 34.67
CA GLN A 702 -6.18 6.21 36.09
C GLN A 702 -7.14 7.39 36.29
N ASN A 703 -7.08 8.43 35.47
CA ASN A 703 -7.99 9.59 35.55
C ASN A 703 -9.47 9.17 35.42
N MET A 704 -9.77 8.24 34.47
CA MET A 704 -11.13 7.72 34.29
C MET A 704 -11.59 6.88 35.49
N LYS A 705 -10.72 6.01 36.02
CA LYS A 705 -11.00 5.20 37.21
C LYS A 705 -11.28 6.08 38.44
N ASP A 706 -10.46 7.11 38.68
CA ASP A 706 -10.62 8.06 39.79
C ASP A 706 -11.94 8.85 39.71
N ALA A 707 -12.41 9.05 38.47
CA ALA A 707 -13.69 9.70 38.22
C ALA A 707 -14.91 8.75 38.33
N GLY A 708 -14.68 7.44 38.39
CA GLY A 708 -15.74 6.43 38.41
C GLY A 708 -16.40 6.20 37.05
N VAL A 709 -15.66 6.46 35.96
CA VAL A 709 -16.13 6.36 34.60
C VAL A 709 -15.93 4.93 34.08
N ASP A 710 -16.93 4.36 33.46
CA ASP A 710 -16.92 3.05 32.79
C ASP A 710 -17.06 3.16 31.27
N THR A 711 -17.49 4.33 30.78
CA THR A 711 -17.68 4.57 29.35
C THR A 711 -17.07 5.91 28.92
N VAL A 712 -16.20 5.86 27.93
CA VAL A 712 -15.57 7.04 27.31
C VAL A 712 -16.22 7.33 25.97
N VAL A 713 -16.69 8.56 25.76
CA VAL A 713 -17.24 9.04 24.49
C VAL A 713 -16.26 10.04 23.88
N THR A 714 -15.91 9.84 22.61
CA THR A 714 -14.95 10.68 21.90
C THR A 714 -15.57 11.33 20.66
N SER A 715 -14.98 12.43 20.19
CA SER A 715 -15.25 13.05 18.88
C SER A 715 -14.11 12.85 17.90
N CYS A 716 -13.09 12.08 18.27
CA CYS A 716 -11.93 11.83 17.43
C CYS A 716 -11.76 10.32 17.19
N PRO A 717 -11.81 9.85 15.94
CA PRO A 717 -11.58 8.45 15.57
C PRO A 717 -10.27 7.85 16.11
N ALA A 718 -9.20 8.63 16.13
CA ALA A 718 -7.94 8.17 16.70
C ALA A 718 -8.04 7.97 18.21
N CYS A 719 -8.75 8.84 18.94
CA CYS A 719 -9.01 8.65 20.35
C CYS A 719 -9.94 7.45 20.60
N ASP A 720 -10.99 7.27 19.77
CA ASP A 720 -11.87 6.10 19.83
C ASP A 720 -11.08 4.80 19.68
N MET A 721 -10.25 4.69 18.63
CA MET A 721 -9.36 3.55 18.41
C MET A 721 -8.47 3.27 19.63
N MET A 722 -7.89 4.31 20.22
CA MET A 722 -7.02 4.14 21.41
C MET A 722 -7.78 3.55 22.58
N TRP A 723 -8.93 4.11 22.95
CA TRP A 723 -9.74 3.65 24.06
C TRP A 723 -10.41 2.31 23.79
N ARG A 724 -10.91 2.08 22.57
CA ARG A 724 -11.68 0.88 22.20
C ARG A 724 -10.80 -0.35 21.96
N GLN A 725 -9.60 -0.17 21.39
CA GLN A 725 -8.80 -1.30 20.92
C GLN A 725 -7.36 -1.29 21.43
N THR A 726 -6.66 -0.17 21.36
CA THR A 726 -5.23 -0.13 21.66
C THR A 726 -4.96 -0.23 23.16
N TYR A 727 -5.67 0.53 23.98
CA TYR A 727 -5.49 0.52 25.43
C TYR A 727 -5.79 -0.86 26.04
N PRO A 728 -6.88 -1.59 25.67
CA PRO A 728 -7.09 -2.95 26.16
C PRO A 728 -5.90 -3.88 25.92
N VAL A 729 -5.37 -3.90 24.69
CA VAL A 729 -4.23 -4.76 24.30
C VAL A 729 -2.98 -4.41 25.10
N TRP A 730 -2.69 -3.11 25.25
CA TRP A 730 -1.52 -2.67 26.02
C TRP A 730 -1.70 -2.84 27.53
N ALA A 731 -2.91 -2.64 28.04
CA ALA A 731 -3.23 -2.87 29.45
C ALA A 731 -3.04 -4.35 29.82
N GLU A 732 -3.52 -5.28 28.98
CA GLU A 732 -3.28 -6.71 29.16
C GLU A 732 -1.77 -7.04 29.18
N LYS A 733 -1.01 -6.52 28.19
CA LYS A 733 0.45 -6.69 28.09
C LYS A 733 1.18 -6.18 29.33
N LEU A 734 0.70 -5.11 29.95
CA LEU A 734 1.33 -4.42 31.08
C LEU A 734 0.72 -4.81 32.43
N GLY A 735 -0.24 -5.74 32.46
CA GLY A 735 -0.92 -6.17 33.68
C GLY A 735 -1.76 -5.07 34.33
N ILE A 736 -2.31 -4.13 33.54
CA ILE A 736 -3.19 -3.06 34.01
C ILE A 736 -4.64 -3.56 33.91
N ASP A 737 -5.41 -3.45 34.98
CA ASP A 737 -6.84 -3.70 34.94
C ASP A 737 -7.54 -2.67 34.02
N TYR A 738 -8.32 -3.14 33.05
CA TYR A 738 -9.01 -2.31 32.06
C TYR A 738 -10.42 -2.84 31.80
N ASN A 739 -11.43 -2.02 32.12
CA ASN A 739 -12.85 -2.31 31.87
C ASN A 739 -13.63 -1.06 31.45
N ILE A 740 -13.00 -0.23 30.64
CA ILE A 740 -13.60 0.99 30.09
C ILE A 740 -14.12 0.68 28.68
N THR A 741 -15.39 0.99 28.42
CA THR A 741 -16.00 0.92 27.10
C THR A 741 -15.77 2.24 26.36
N ALA A 742 -15.54 2.20 25.05
CA ALA A 742 -15.41 3.40 24.23
C ALA A 742 -16.50 3.46 23.15
N LYS A 743 -17.06 4.66 22.95
CA LYS A 743 -18.01 4.97 21.87
C LYS A 743 -17.64 6.29 21.19
N HIS A 744 -17.91 6.39 19.92
CA HIS A 744 -17.89 7.69 19.24
C HIS A 744 -19.21 8.43 19.50
N TYR A 745 -19.20 9.77 19.58
CA TYR A 745 -20.41 10.56 19.88
C TYR A 745 -21.55 10.25 18.91
N SER A 746 -21.22 9.95 17.63
CA SER A 746 -22.25 9.60 16.64
C SER A 746 -23.02 8.34 16.99
N GLU A 747 -22.39 7.35 17.62
CA GLU A 747 -23.08 6.13 18.11
C GLU A 747 -24.07 6.47 19.24
N VAL A 748 -23.61 7.25 20.22
CA VAL A 748 -24.41 7.61 21.38
C VAL A 748 -25.65 8.46 20.98
N VAL A 749 -25.45 9.44 20.11
CA VAL A 749 -26.55 10.29 19.63
C VAL A 749 -27.52 9.50 18.74
N THR A 750 -26.99 8.63 17.86
CA THR A 750 -27.83 7.77 17.01
C THR A 750 -28.64 6.77 17.82
N ASP A 751 -28.07 6.23 18.91
CA ASP A 751 -28.82 5.38 19.84
C ASP A 751 -30.05 6.12 20.41
N ARG A 752 -29.91 7.40 20.78
CA ARG A 752 -31.04 8.25 21.25
C ARG A 752 -32.05 8.58 20.15
N ILE A 753 -31.59 8.73 18.91
CA ILE A 753 -32.49 8.92 17.78
C ILE A 753 -33.30 7.66 17.52
N LYS A 754 -32.66 6.49 17.50
CA LYS A 754 -33.33 5.20 17.25
C LYS A 754 -34.31 4.81 18.35
N SER A 755 -34.05 5.17 19.62
CA SER A 755 -34.95 4.96 20.73
C SER A 755 -36.13 5.95 20.74
N GLY A 756 -36.12 6.99 19.89
CA GLY A 756 -37.13 8.05 19.87
C GLY A 756 -36.99 9.09 20.98
N GLU A 757 -35.90 9.05 21.75
CA GLU A 757 -35.61 9.99 22.81
C GLU A 757 -35.11 11.35 22.29
N PHE A 758 -34.59 11.38 21.06
CA PHE A 758 -34.09 12.59 20.43
C PHE A 758 -34.48 12.67 18.95
N ALA A 759 -34.82 13.89 18.51
CA ALA A 759 -35.07 14.21 17.11
C ALA A 759 -34.70 15.66 16.81
N PHE A 760 -34.21 15.92 15.61
CA PHE A 760 -33.87 17.30 15.19
C PHE A 760 -35.15 18.14 14.97
N PRO A 761 -35.25 19.30 15.63
CA PRO A 761 -36.50 20.07 15.65
C PRO A 761 -36.75 20.91 14.39
N GLN A 762 -35.73 21.18 13.62
CA GLN A 762 -35.80 22.10 12.49
C GLN A 762 -35.33 21.44 11.18
N LYS A 763 -36.00 21.80 10.07
CA LYS A 763 -35.58 21.44 8.73
C LYS A 763 -34.50 22.43 8.27
N LEU A 764 -33.31 21.94 7.90
CA LEU A 764 -32.32 22.73 7.19
C LEU A 764 -32.80 23.03 5.75
N LYS A 765 -32.23 24.05 5.11
CA LYS A 765 -32.31 24.22 3.67
C LYS A 765 -31.86 22.95 2.99
N ASP A 766 -32.55 22.51 1.95
CA ASP A 766 -32.18 21.31 1.21
C ASP A 766 -30.69 21.34 0.85
N THR A 767 -29.90 20.48 1.52
CA THR A 767 -28.42 20.46 1.46
C THR A 767 -27.98 19.03 1.12
N ARG A 768 -27.12 18.92 0.11
CA ARG A 768 -26.48 17.65 -0.24
C ARG A 768 -25.14 17.59 0.45
N VAL A 769 -24.88 16.50 1.15
CA VAL A 769 -23.59 16.29 1.84
C VAL A 769 -22.98 14.97 1.42
N THR A 770 -21.65 14.89 1.48
CA THR A 770 -20.93 13.63 1.36
C THR A 770 -20.08 13.42 2.60
N LEU A 771 -19.82 12.13 2.95
CA LEU A 771 -19.15 11.76 4.18
C LEU A 771 -17.74 11.20 3.91
N HIS A 772 -16.76 11.71 4.62
CA HIS A 772 -15.45 11.08 4.69
C HIS A 772 -15.43 10.04 5.82
N ASP A 773 -15.48 8.76 5.46
CA ASP A 773 -15.22 7.67 6.42
C ASP A 773 -13.77 7.74 6.89
N SER A 774 -13.55 8.18 8.13
CA SER A 774 -12.22 8.22 8.72
C SER A 774 -11.71 6.80 8.97
N CYS A 775 -10.45 6.55 8.62
CA CYS A 775 -9.87 5.19 8.66
C CYS A 775 -9.96 4.52 10.04
N HIS A 776 -9.72 5.25 11.12
CA HIS A 776 -9.68 4.67 12.48
C HIS A 776 -11.08 4.34 13.03
N ILE A 777 -12.11 5.14 12.75
CA ILE A 777 -13.47 4.81 13.17
C ILE A 777 -14.13 3.78 12.26
N GLY A 778 -13.83 3.84 10.96
CA GLY A 778 -14.35 2.91 9.96
C GLY A 778 -13.61 1.57 9.98
N ARG A 779 -12.44 1.47 9.31
CA ARG A 779 -11.73 0.19 9.15
C ARG A 779 -11.29 -0.45 10.46
N VAL A 780 -10.87 0.36 11.43
CA VAL A 780 -10.40 -0.16 12.72
C VAL A 780 -11.56 -0.48 13.66
N SER A 781 -12.51 0.45 13.85
CA SER A 781 -13.61 0.30 14.79
C SER A 781 -14.92 -0.20 14.18
N SER A 782 -15.00 -0.37 12.86
CA SER A 782 -16.17 -0.84 12.10
C SER A 782 -17.44 0.00 12.28
N VAL A 783 -17.32 1.29 12.63
CA VAL A 783 -18.43 2.23 12.80
C VAL A 783 -18.67 2.97 11.49
N TYR A 784 -19.64 2.52 10.70
CA TYR A 784 -20.02 3.10 9.40
C TYR A 784 -21.45 3.64 9.37
N ASP A 785 -22.37 2.97 10.05
CA ASP A 785 -23.80 3.29 9.95
C ASP A 785 -24.20 4.44 10.87
N ALA A 786 -23.70 4.48 12.08
CA ALA A 786 -24.09 5.53 13.06
C ALA A 786 -23.88 6.98 12.54
N PRO A 787 -22.77 7.33 11.87
CA PRO A 787 -22.65 8.65 11.23
C PRO A 787 -23.67 8.91 10.12
N ARG A 788 -24.02 7.88 9.35
CA ARG A 788 -25.01 7.97 8.26
C ARG A 788 -26.42 8.15 8.82
N ASP A 789 -26.78 7.34 9.79
CA ASP A 789 -28.06 7.45 10.49
C ASP A 789 -28.25 8.85 11.10
N LEU A 790 -27.18 9.40 11.69
CA LEU A 790 -27.18 10.76 12.24
C LEU A 790 -27.42 11.82 11.15
N ILE A 791 -26.77 11.70 9.99
CA ILE A 791 -26.96 12.62 8.86
C ILE A 791 -28.39 12.53 8.32
N GLU A 792 -28.89 11.31 8.12
CA GLU A 792 -30.22 11.05 7.56
C GLU A 792 -31.35 11.49 8.51
N ALA A 793 -31.08 11.53 9.82
CA ALA A 793 -32.04 12.02 10.81
C ALA A 793 -32.21 13.56 10.79
N ILE A 794 -31.32 14.30 10.13
CA ILE A 794 -31.41 15.76 10.02
C ILE A 794 -32.36 16.13 8.87
N PRO A 795 -33.55 16.74 9.15
CA PRO A 795 -34.52 17.06 8.09
C PRO A 795 -33.97 18.05 7.07
N GLY A 796 -34.12 17.73 5.78
CA GLY A 796 -33.64 18.56 4.65
C GLY A 796 -32.19 18.25 4.22
N VAL A 797 -31.56 17.29 4.82
CA VAL A 797 -30.20 16.84 4.43
C VAL A 797 -30.29 15.57 3.57
N LYS A 798 -29.49 15.50 2.52
CA LYS A 798 -29.37 14.32 1.66
C LYS A 798 -27.92 13.87 1.59
N LEU A 799 -27.63 12.68 2.06
CA LEU A 799 -26.34 12.02 1.90
C LEU A 799 -26.15 11.55 0.45
N VAL A 800 -25.00 11.85 -0.14
CA VAL A 800 -24.54 11.30 -1.43
C VAL A 800 -23.15 10.68 -1.20
N GLU A 801 -23.03 9.40 -1.51
CA GLU A 801 -21.81 8.65 -1.24
C GLU A 801 -20.71 8.95 -2.26
N MET A 802 -19.45 8.98 -1.80
CA MET A 802 -18.28 8.95 -2.67
C MET A 802 -18.10 7.56 -3.28
N GLU A 803 -17.33 7.45 -4.37
CA GLU A 803 -17.00 6.16 -5.00
C GLU A 803 -16.30 5.22 -4.01
N HIS A 804 -15.31 5.74 -3.28
CA HIS A 804 -14.61 5.01 -2.23
C HIS A 804 -15.18 5.42 -0.86
N ASN A 805 -16.11 4.64 -0.34
CA ASN A 805 -16.75 4.85 0.95
C ASN A 805 -16.57 3.63 1.85
N ARG A 806 -16.98 3.74 3.09
CA ARG A 806 -16.90 2.69 4.11
C ARG A 806 -15.49 2.10 4.22
N GLU A 807 -15.32 0.79 4.16
CA GLU A 807 -14.03 0.10 4.25
C GLU A 807 -13.06 0.46 3.12
N ARG A 808 -13.56 0.96 1.98
CA ARG A 808 -12.74 1.36 0.83
C ARG A 808 -12.34 2.83 0.82
N ALA A 809 -12.77 3.61 1.80
CA ALA A 809 -12.46 5.04 1.85
C ALA A 809 -10.95 5.32 1.81
N HIS A 810 -10.52 6.22 0.93
CA HIS A 810 -9.12 6.68 0.88
C HIS A 810 -8.78 7.58 2.06
N CYS A 811 -7.48 7.68 2.39
CA CYS A 811 -6.99 8.49 3.50
C CYS A 811 -7.10 10.01 3.20
N CYS A 812 -7.23 10.83 4.24
CA CYS A 812 -7.13 12.29 4.14
C CYS A 812 -5.69 12.82 3.98
N GLY A 813 -4.67 11.97 4.25
CA GLY A 813 -3.26 12.35 4.23
C GLY A 813 -2.65 12.70 5.61
N SER A 814 -3.47 12.80 6.66
CA SER A 814 -3.02 13.04 8.03
C SER A 814 -2.53 11.72 8.68
N VAL A 815 -1.70 11.66 9.70
CA VAL A 815 -0.97 12.72 10.44
C VAL A 815 0.51 12.68 10.06
N LEU A 816 1.09 11.50 9.86
CA LEU A 816 2.53 11.28 9.71
C LEU A 816 3.09 11.91 8.43
N THR A 817 2.35 11.79 7.32
CA THR A 817 2.75 12.43 6.06
C THR A 817 2.72 13.94 6.19
N LEU A 818 1.69 14.49 6.85
CA LEU A 818 1.59 15.94 7.09
C LEU A 818 2.79 16.47 7.88
N ILE A 819 3.24 15.73 8.88
CA ILE A 819 4.38 16.10 9.74
C ILE A 819 5.72 16.00 8.99
N LYS A 820 5.85 15.11 8.02
CA LYS A 820 7.11 14.91 7.28
C LYS A 820 7.16 15.69 5.98
N GLU A 821 6.08 15.63 5.19
CA GLU A 821 6.00 16.15 3.83
C GLU A 821 4.61 16.75 3.57
N PRO A 822 4.38 17.98 4.02
CA PRO A 822 3.07 18.66 3.94
C PRO A 822 2.48 18.73 2.53
N ASP A 823 3.31 18.88 1.51
CA ASP A 823 2.86 18.97 0.11
C ASP A 823 2.32 17.61 -0.38
N ILE A 824 2.99 16.50 -0.02
CA ILE A 824 2.50 15.15 -0.31
C ILE A 824 1.19 14.86 0.43
N ALA A 825 1.07 15.29 1.68
CA ALA A 825 -0.17 15.17 2.44
C ALA A 825 -1.31 15.97 1.79
N ALA A 826 -1.01 17.15 1.25
CA ALA A 826 -1.97 17.94 0.50
C ALA A 826 -2.37 17.28 -0.84
N ASP A 827 -1.44 16.64 -1.56
CA ASP A 827 -1.74 15.87 -2.78
C ASP A 827 -2.68 14.69 -2.48
N ILE A 828 -2.45 13.98 -1.37
CA ILE A 828 -3.32 12.89 -0.91
C ILE A 828 -4.71 13.44 -0.58
N GLY A 829 -4.77 14.52 0.22
CA GLY A 829 -6.03 15.17 0.60
C GLY A 829 -6.80 15.70 -0.59
N GLU A 830 -6.12 16.29 -1.58
CA GLU A 830 -6.71 16.79 -2.83
C GLU A 830 -7.39 15.67 -3.62
N SER A 831 -6.75 14.51 -3.73
CA SER A 831 -7.35 13.35 -4.39
C SER A 831 -8.67 12.95 -3.73
N ARG A 832 -8.71 12.94 -2.39
CA ARG A 832 -9.93 12.63 -1.63
C ARG A 832 -11.02 13.72 -1.75
N MET A 833 -10.65 14.99 -1.70
CA MET A 833 -11.58 16.12 -1.86
C MET A 833 -12.15 16.17 -3.27
N ASN A 834 -11.35 15.88 -4.31
CA ASN A 834 -11.83 15.83 -5.70
C ASN A 834 -12.87 14.71 -5.91
N GLU A 835 -12.72 13.60 -5.21
CA GLU A 835 -13.74 12.54 -5.19
C GLU A 835 -15.05 13.04 -4.56
N ALA A 836 -14.96 13.82 -3.47
CA ALA A 836 -16.12 14.47 -2.86
C ALA A 836 -16.77 15.50 -3.81
N VAL A 837 -15.99 16.31 -4.50
CA VAL A 837 -16.48 17.27 -5.53
C VAL A 837 -17.24 16.53 -6.64
N ALA A 838 -16.76 15.37 -7.06
CA ALA A 838 -17.39 14.57 -8.12
C ALA A 838 -18.80 14.06 -7.74
N THR A 839 -19.15 13.99 -6.46
CA THR A 839 -20.51 13.65 -6.00
C THR A 839 -21.54 14.75 -6.25
N GLY A 840 -21.09 15.99 -6.48
CA GLY A 840 -21.93 17.17 -6.55
C GLY A 840 -22.54 17.56 -5.19
N ALA A 841 -21.91 17.17 -4.08
CA ALA A 841 -22.32 17.58 -2.75
C ALA A 841 -21.95 19.06 -2.48
N ASP A 842 -22.75 19.74 -1.65
CA ASP A 842 -22.48 21.11 -1.22
C ASP A 842 -21.37 21.16 -0.16
N LYS A 843 -21.24 20.09 0.64
CA LYS A 843 -20.27 20.01 1.74
C LYS A 843 -19.68 18.61 1.85
N LEU A 844 -18.40 18.56 2.26
CA LEU A 844 -17.73 17.35 2.73
C LEU A 844 -17.80 17.30 4.26
N LEU A 845 -18.42 16.28 4.80
CA LEU A 845 -18.47 16.05 6.24
C LEU A 845 -17.28 15.18 6.69
N ALA A 846 -16.55 15.65 7.70
CA ALA A 846 -15.50 14.88 8.36
C ALA A 846 -15.98 14.40 9.74
N LEU A 847 -15.34 13.34 10.26
CA LEU A 847 -15.65 12.77 11.59
C LEU A 847 -14.49 12.94 12.57
N CYS A 848 -13.41 13.57 12.14
CA CYS A 848 -12.13 13.53 12.85
C CYS A 848 -11.49 14.92 12.87
N PRO A 849 -11.11 15.46 14.03
CA PRO A 849 -10.41 16.74 14.10
C PRO A 849 -9.13 16.77 13.24
N CYS A 850 -8.38 15.66 13.20
CA CYS A 850 -7.17 15.58 12.37
C CYS A 850 -7.49 15.54 10.87
N CYS A 851 -8.55 14.82 10.44
CA CYS A 851 -8.99 14.84 9.03
C CYS A 851 -9.54 16.23 8.65
N GLN A 852 -10.31 16.87 9.53
CA GLN A 852 -10.84 18.22 9.33
C GLN A 852 -9.68 19.21 9.14
N PHE A 853 -8.68 19.16 10.02
CA PHE A 853 -7.47 19.96 9.93
C PHE A 853 -6.74 19.75 8.59
N GLN A 854 -6.54 18.47 8.21
CA GLN A 854 -5.88 18.14 6.94
C GLN A 854 -6.64 18.68 5.72
N PHE A 855 -7.96 18.54 5.69
CA PHE A 855 -8.76 19.06 4.59
C PHE A 855 -8.73 20.60 4.51
N ARG A 856 -8.67 21.31 5.64
CA ARG A 856 -8.46 22.76 5.65
C ARG A 856 -7.09 23.14 5.05
N VAL A 857 -6.02 22.46 5.46
CA VAL A 857 -4.67 22.65 4.90
C VAL A 857 -4.66 22.34 3.39
N THR A 858 -5.31 21.24 2.98
CA THR A 858 -5.41 20.86 1.57
C THR A 858 -6.20 21.90 0.77
N ALA A 859 -7.36 22.35 1.26
CA ALA A 859 -8.18 23.35 0.58
C ALA A 859 -7.40 24.66 0.36
N ASP A 860 -6.63 25.10 1.36
CA ASP A 860 -5.80 26.30 1.26
C ASP A 860 -4.63 26.13 0.26
N LYS A 861 -3.92 24.99 0.30
CA LYS A 861 -2.78 24.73 -0.60
C LYS A 861 -3.20 24.46 -2.06
N LYS A 862 -4.32 23.77 -2.26
CA LYS A 862 -4.77 23.26 -3.57
C LYS A 862 -5.96 24.02 -4.16
N GLN A 863 -6.54 24.96 -3.41
CA GLN A 863 -7.68 25.77 -3.82
C GLN A 863 -8.89 24.92 -4.27
N VAL A 864 -9.18 23.84 -3.52
CA VAL A 864 -10.33 22.97 -3.83
C VAL A 864 -11.63 23.66 -3.45
N PRO A 865 -12.60 23.82 -4.38
CA PRO A 865 -13.82 24.61 -4.17
C PRO A 865 -14.92 23.78 -3.47
N LEU A 866 -14.62 23.21 -2.30
CA LEU A 866 -15.59 22.43 -1.51
C LEU A 866 -15.43 22.77 -0.02
N GLU A 867 -16.53 23.17 0.61
CA GLU A 867 -16.54 23.42 2.05
C GLU A 867 -16.45 22.10 2.82
N THR A 868 -15.53 22.03 3.77
CA THR A 868 -15.38 20.89 4.67
C THR A 868 -15.81 21.28 6.09
N VAL A 869 -16.68 20.47 6.69
CA VAL A 869 -17.24 20.73 8.03
C VAL A 869 -17.23 19.42 8.83
N ASP A 870 -16.90 19.48 10.11
CA ASP A 870 -17.05 18.33 10.98
C ASP A 870 -18.53 17.96 11.20
N LEU A 871 -18.86 16.67 11.27
CA LEU A 871 -20.25 16.20 11.42
C LEU A 871 -20.88 16.67 12.73
N ALA A 872 -20.13 16.73 13.85
CA ALA A 872 -20.68 17.23 15.11
C ALA A 872 -21.12 18.70 14.97
N ARG A 873 -20.26 19.54 14.37
CA ARG A 873 -20.56 20.94 14.10
C ARG A 873 -21.76 21.09 13.16
N PHE A 874 -21.83 20.29 12.10
CA PHE A 874 -22.94 20.31 11.15
C PHE A 874 -24.26 19.94 11.83
N ALA A 875 -24.27 18.85 12.61
CA ALA A 875 -25.46 18.40 13.35
C ALA A 875 -25.90 19.38 14.44
N ALA A 876 -24.94 19.94 15.21
CA ALA A 876 -25.27 20.94 16.22
C ALA A 876 -25.80 22.26 15.62
N SER A 877 -25.35 22.62 14.42
CA SER A 877 -25.91 23.78 13.70
C SER A 877 -27.37 23.54 13.29
N ALA A 878 -27.78 22.31 13.05
CA ALA A 878 -29.18 21.93 12.82
C ALA A 878 -30.07 22.11 14.07
N LEU A 879 -29.49 22.24 15.24
CA LEU A 879 -30.15 22.58 16.50
C LEU A 879 -30.19 24.11 16.75
N GLY A 880 -29.65 24.91 15.85
CA GLY A 880 -29.57 26.35 15.97
C GLY A 880 -28.36 26.89 16.71
N TYR A 881 -27.37 26.04 17.02
CA TYR A 881 -26.12 26.51 17.62
C TYR A 881 -25.19 27.12 16.57
N GLU A 882 -24.60 28.26 16.90
CA GLU A 882 -23.56 28.91 16.08
C GLU A 882 -22.18 28.72 16.73
N PHE A 883 -21.16 28.49 15.90
CA PHE A 883 -19.80 28.30 16.37
C PHE A 883 -18.87 29.27 15.67
N PRO A 884 -17.84 29.79 16.38
CA PRO A 884 -16.79 30.62 15.76
C PRO A 884 -16.17 29.94 14.55
N ASP A 885 -15.75 30.73 13.56
CA ASP A 885 -14.95 30.17 12.45
C ASP A 885 -13.53 29.85 12.93
N PRO A 886 -13.11 28.57 12.98
CA PRO A 886 -11.78 28.21 13.45
C PRO A 886 -10.69 28.46 12.41
N ASN A 887 -11.02 28.73 11.14
CA ASN A 887 -10.05 28.84 10.05
C ASN A 887 -8.91 29.83 10.29
N PRO A 888 -9.11 31.06 10.85
CA PRO A 888 -8.00 31.97 11.11
C PRO A 888 -6.98 31.39 12.09
N GLU A 889 -7.44 30.75 13.16
CA GLU A 889 -6.57 30.13 14.17
C GLU A 889 -5.87 28.88 13.63
N VAL A 890 -6.61 28.03 12.94
CA VAL A 890 -6.06 26.82 12.28
C VAL A 890 -4.95 27.20 11.29
N ARG A 891 -5.16 28.25 10.47
CA ARG A 891 -4.13 28.75 9.53
C ARG A 891 -2.89 29.25 10.26
N ARG A 892 -3.07 29.99 11.36
CA ARG A 892 -1.96 30.47 12.18
C ARG A 892 -1.18 29.30 12.77
N GLN A 893 -1.85 28.35 13.38
CA GLN A 893 -1.23 27.14 13.96
C GLN A 893 -0.49 26.31 12.89
N TRP A 894 -1.10 26.15 11.71
CA TRP A 894 -0.47 25.45 10.62
C TRP A 894 0.79 26.16 10.13
N ALA A 895 0.76 27.48 9.95
CA ALA A 895 1.93 28.25 9.50
C ALA A 895 3.12 28.10 10.46
N VAL A 896 2.86 28.12 11.77
CA VAL A 896 3.87 27.86 12.80
C VAL A 896 4.43 26.46 12.67
N PHE A 897 3.54 25.48 12.53
CA PHE A 897 3.93 24.08 12.45
C PHE A 897 4.75 23.77 11.19
N GLU A 898 4.33 24.28 10.03
CA GLU A 898 5.06 24.12 8.76
C GLU A 898 6.46 24.78 8.83
N ALA A 899 6.56 25.95 9.43
CA ALA A 899 7.83 26.64 9.64
C ALA A 899 8.76 25.84 10.58
N MET A 900 8.21 25.21 11.62
CA MET A 900 8.96 24.35 12.51
C MET A 900 9.45 23.08 11.80
N ILE A 901 8.60 22.44 10.97
CA ILE A 901 9.02 21.28 10.14
C ILE A 901 10.20 21.68 9.25
N ALA A 902 10.11 22.81 8.55
CA ALA A 902 11.17 23.30 7.67
C ALA A 902 12.48 23.58 8.42
N LEU A 903 12.37 24.18 9.61
CA LEU A 903 13.51 24.49 10.47
C LEU A 903 14.23 23.23 10.98
N MET A 904 13.48 22.19 11.31
CA MET A 904 13.98 20.93 11.85
C MET A 904 14.58 19.99 10.79
N THR A 905 14.66 20.40 9.53
CA THR A 905 15.46 19.69 8.51
C THR A 905 16.94 20.00 8.67
N PRO A 906 17.87 19.10 8.23
CA PRO A 906 19.31 19.40 8.25
C PRO A 906 19.66 20.71 7.55
N GLN A 907 19.03 21.00 6.41
CA GLN A 907 19.23 22.26 5.67
C GLN A 907 18.67 23.48 6.43
N GLY A 908 17.47 23.39 7.00
CA GLY A 908 16.84 24.47 7.80
C GLY A 908 17.70 24.79 9.02
N PHE A 909 18.16 23.76 9.72
CA PHE A 909 19.04 23.92 10.87
C PHE A 909 20.42 24.53 10.49
N ALA A 910 21.02 24.07 9.37
CA ALA A 910 22.25 24.64 8.84
C ALA A 910 22.08 26.14 8.47
N ASN A 911 20.96 26.49 7.87
CA ASN A 911 20.63 27.88 7.54
C ASN A 911 20.43 28.74 8.80
N LEU A 912 19.85 28.20 9.87
CA LEU A 912 19.76 28.88 11.15
C LEU A 912 21.15 29.11 11.75
N MET A 913 21.99 28.07 11.81
CA MET A 913 23.38 28.17 12.31
C MET A 913 24.19 29.20 11.52
N ALA A 914 23.99 29.30 10.21
CA ALA A 914 24.69 30.27 9.37
C ALA A 914 24.44 31.72 9.79
N THR A 915 23.33 32.02 10.43
CA THR A 915 23.00 33.36 10.96
C THR A 915 23.60 33.63 12.32
N MET A 916 24.24 32.65 12.94
CA MET A 916 24.74 32.69 14.30
C MET A 916 26.25 32.44 14.38
N TRP A 917 26.98 32.66 13.27
CA TRP A 917 28.46 32.43 13.29
C TRP A 917 29.20 33.21 14.35
N PRO A 918 28.89 34.49 14.61
CA PRO A 918 29.58 35.24 15.69
C PRO A 918 29.43 34.52 17.03
N GLU A 919 28.22 34.18 17.40
CA GLU A 919 27.90 33.57 18.69
C GLU A 919 28.43 32.14 18.80
N LEU A 920 28.32 31.37 17.69
CA LEU A 920 28.87 30.03 17.64
C LEU A 920 30.39 30.00 17.81
N ILE A 921 31.10 30.94 17.16
CA ILE A 921 32.56 31.03 17.26
C ILE A 921 32.95 31.49 18.66
N ASP A 922 32.25 32.47 19.25
CA ASP A 922 32.52 32.98 20.61
C ASP A 922 32.21 31.93 21.69
N ALA A 923 31.27 31.04 21.46
CA ALA A 923 30.91 29.92 22.34
C ALA A 923 31.92 28.77 22.31
N MET A 924 32.84 28.75 21.34
CA MET A 924 33.84 27.66 21.22
C MET A 924 34.69 27.53 22.48
N PRO A 925 34.83 26.31 23.04
CA PRO A 925 35.62 26.08 24.23
C PRO A 925 37.13 26.26 23.96
N PHE A 926 37.92 26.27 25.03
CA PHE A 926 39.41 26.28 25.00
C PHE A 926 40.04 27.46 24.20
N ARG A 927 39.38 28.63 24.15
CA ARG A 927 39.81 29.79 23.34
C ARG A 927 39.92 29.51 21.83
N MET A 928 39.23 28.50 21.34
CA MET A 928 39.26 28.15 19.90
C MET A 928 38.64 29.27 19.05
N GLY A 929 37.63 30.01 19.52
CA GLY A 929 36.98 31.10 18.77
C GLY A 929 37.97 32.16 18.32
N PRO A 930 38.72 32.81 19.22
CA PRO A 930 39.79 33.76 18.86
C PRO A 930 40.86 33.16 17.94
N MET A 931 41.23 31.92 18.15
CA MET A 931 42.17 31.18 17.27
C MET A 931 41.59 31.02 15.86
N MET A 932 40.36 30.65 15.71
CA MET A 932 39.67 30.48 14.40
C MET A 932 39.58 31.82 13.65
N ARG A 933 39.26 32.91 14.33
CA ARG A 933 39.27 34.28 13.75
C ARG A 933 40.66 34.70 13.30
N PHE A 934 41.69 34.36 14.08
CA PHE A 934 43.08 34.66 13.72
C PHE A 934 43.51 33.84 12.50
N MET A 935 43.20 32.54 12.46
CA MET A 935 43.49 31.69 11.31
C MET A 935 42.76 32.11 10.04
N GLY A 936 41.54 32.70 10.16
CA GLY A 936 40.79 33.30 9.06
C GLY A 936 41.59 34.39 8.30
N LYS A 937 42.46 35.09 8.99
CA LYS A 937 43.32 36.15 8.43
C LYS A 937 44.59 35.63 7.75
N ILE A 938 44.97 34.36 7.96
CA ILE A 938 46.18 33.75 7.38
C ILE A 938 45.80 33.04 6.05
N PRO A 939 46.33 33.45 4.90
CA PRO A 939 46.09 32.80 3.62
C PRO A 939 46.37 31.30 3.65
N GLY A 940 45.42 30.49 3.32
CA GLY A 940 45.60 29.01 3.23
C GLY A 940 45.39 28.26 4.55
N ALA A 941 45.43 28.87 5.73
CA ALA A 941 45.30 28.19 7.02
C ALA A 941 43.93 27.46 7.16
N LEU A 942 42.86 28.05 6.67
CA LEU A 942 41.51 27.44 6.70
C LEU A 942 41.39 26.22 5.81
N ARG A 943 42.25 26.04 4.78
CA ARG A 943 42.28 24.84 3.98
C ARG A 943 42.74 23.60 4.79
N LEU A 944 43.60 23.78 5.74
CA LEU A 944 44.06 22.73 6.64
C LEU A 944 43.00 22.34 7.66
N MET A 945 42.14 23.29 8.03
CA MET A 945 41.07 23.03 8.99
C MET A 945 39.82 22.38 8.38
N LYS A 946 39.61 22.56 7.08
CA LYS A 946 38.43 22.02 6.40
C LYS A 946 38.18 20.53 6.67
N PRO A 947 39.17 19.62 6.58
CA PRO A 947 38.99 18.21 6.90
C PRO A 947 38.82 17.91 8.39
N MET A 948 39.30 18.81 9.28
CA MET A 948 39.21 18.61 10.74
C MET A 948 37.83 19.05 11.29
N PHE A 949 37.19 20.01 10.66
CA PHE A 949 35.92 20.55 11.14
C PHE A 949 34.81 19.50 11.27
N PRO A 950 34.56 18.63 10.29
CA PRO A 950 33.56 17.56 10.41
C PRO A 950 33.81 16.59 11.58
N VAL A 951 35.04 16.48 12.06
CA VAL A 951 35.39 15.61 13.18
C VAL A 951 35.27 16.32 14.52
N LEU A 952 35.67 17.59 14.56
CA LEU A 952 35.74 18.36 15.82
C LEU A 952 34.40 18.99 16.17
N PHE A 953 33.71 19.56 15.20
CA PHE A 953 32.49 20.31 15.45
C PHE A 953 31.37 19.50 16.14
N PRO A 954 31.11 18.26 15.77
CA PRO A 954 30.12 17.42 16.47
C PRO A 954 30.47 17.20 17.96
N ARG A 955 31.78 17.15 18.30
CA ARG A 955 32.25 16.97 19.67
C ARG A 955 32.19 18.26 20.49
N LEU A 956 32.32 19.40 19.84
CA LEU A 956 32.31 20.70 20.49
C LEU A 956 30.88 21.26 20.66
N LEU A 957 30.01 20.93 19.77
CA LEU A 957 28.63 21.45 19.73
C LEU A 957 27.88 21.26 21.05
N PRO A 958 27.88 20.10 21.71
CA PRO A 958 27.22 19.92 23.01
C PRO A 958 27.78 20.88 24.10
N MET A 959 29.06 21.20 24.05
CA MET A 959 29.70 22.14 25.00
C MET A 959 29.32 23.60 24.70
N MET A 960 28.97 23.90 23.47
CA MET A 960 28.60 25.24 23.01
C MET A 960 27.09 25.50 23.20
N MET A 961 26.26 24.46 23.10
CA MET A 961 24.79 24.57 23.13
C MET A 961 24.26 25.37 24.34
N PRO A 962 24.68 25.19 25.58
CA PRO A 962 24.16 25.97 26.69
C PRO A 962 24.32 27.49 26.54
N LYS A 963 25.37 27.95 25.83
CA LYS A 963 25.63 29.36 25.55
C LYS A 963 24.88 29.86 24.31
N VAL A 964 24.70 29.01 23.33
CA VAL A 964 24.13 29.37 22.02
C VAL A 964 22.61 29.23 22.02
N MET A 965 22.05 28.34 22.85
CA MET A 965 20.62 28.03 22.91
C MET A 965 19.74 29.30 23.12
N PRO A 966 20.03 30.21 24.05
CA PRO A 966 19.20 31.40 24.23
C PRO A 966 19.14 32.26 22.96
N VAL A 967 20.27 32.44 22.29
CA VAL A 967 20.35 33.22 21.03
C VAL A 967 19.62 32.47 19.90
N MET A 968 19.77 31.16 19.84
CA MET A 968 19.08 30.33 18.86
C MET A 968 17.56 30.44 19.02
N LEU A 969 17.06 30.34 20.25
CA LEU A 969 15.62 30.48 20.54
C LEU A 969 15.09 31.88 20.16
N GLN A 970 15.87 32.93 20.41
CA GLN A 970 15.49 34.27 19.97
C GLN A 970 15.41 34.36 18.44
N ARG A 971 16.41 33.82 17.73
CA ARG A 971 16.41 33.77 16.25
C ARG A 971 15.25 32.95 15.68
N VAL A 972 14.85 31.88 16.38
CA VAL A 972 13.67 31.08 16.00
C VAL A 972 12.39 31.87 16.21
N ALA A 973 12.24 32.54 17.38
CA ALA A 973 11.08 33.38 17.68
C ALA A 973 10.94 34.57 16.71
N ASP A 974 12.05 35.16 16.28
CA ASP A 974 12.05 36.26 15.29
C ASP A 974 11.59 35.80 13.89
N ARG A 975 11.68 34.51 13.58
CA ARG A 975 11.35 33.95 12.24
C ARG A 975 10.03 33.24 12.17
N ILE A 976 9.58 32.65 13.27
CA ILE A 976 8.35 31.88 13.35
C ILE A 976 7.39 32.64 14.25
N PRO A 977 6.25 33.10 13.73
CA PRO A 977 5.26 33.87 14.52
C PRO A 977 4.49 32.92 15.47
N MET A 978 5.20 32.38 16.46
CA MET A 978 4.61 31.48 17.44
C MET A 978 3.61 32.21 18.35
N PRO A 979 2.53 31.54 18.81
CA PRO A 979 1.72 32.04 19.91
C PRO A 979 2.55 32.22 21.18
N ASP A 980 2.21 33.23 22.01
CA ASP A 980 2.97 33.59 23.21
C ASP A 980 3.18 32.38 24.13
N TYR A 981 2.14 31.59 24.38
CA TYR A 981 2.20 30.39 25.21
C TYR A 981 3.23 29.35 24.70
N MET A 982 3.38 29.23 23.38
CA MET A 982 4.36 28.32 22.78
C MET A 982 5.77 28.91 22.91
N ALA A 983 5.95 30.21 22.63
CA ALA A 983 7.24 30.89 22.75
C ALA A 983 7.77 30.86 24.20
N GLU A 984 6.89 31.01 25.19
CA GLU A 984 7.24 30.91 26.62
C GLU A 984 7.70 29.51 27.02
N GLN A 985 7.20 28.46 26.39
CA GLN A 985 7.59 27.08 26.71
C GLN A 985 8.85 26.59 25.96
N MET A 986 9.24 27.25 24.88
CA MET A 986 10.41 26.83 24.09
C MET A 986 11.72 26.70 24.88
N PRO A 987 12.04 27.59 25.85
CA PRO A 987 13.26 27.44 26.67
C PRO A 987 13.32 26.13 27.47
N ASP A 988 12.17 25.58 27.86
CA ASP A 988 12.10 24.34 28.62
C ASP A 988 12.05 23.08 27.72
N LEU A 989 11.42 23.19 26.55
CA LEU A 989 11.19 22.07 25.63
C LEU A 989 12.40 21.83 24.71
N MET A 990 12.94 22.90 24.11
CA MET A 990 14.00 22.80 23.10
C MET A 990 15.28 22.09 23.55
N PRO A 991 15.80 22.28 24.78
CA PRO A 991 16.98 21.54 25.22
C PRO A 991 16.77 20.02 25.12
N LYS A 992 15.61 19.52 25.58
CA LYS A 992 15.26 18.09 25.55
C LYS A 992 15.12 17.57 24.11
N VAL A 993 14.51 18.38 23.24
CA VAL A 993 14.36 18.07 21.82
C VAL A 993 15.72 17.98 21.14
N MET A 994 16.60 18.96 21.40
CA MET A 994 17.94 18.99 20.79
C MET A 994 18.84 17.87 21.28
N ASP A 995 18.74 17.46 22.55
CA ASP A 995 19.48 16.33 23.09
C ASP A 995 19.16 15.03 22.34
N ASN A 996 17.89 14.86 21.94
CA ASN A 996 17.46 13.68 21.16
C ASN A 996 17.79 13.78 19.66
N LEU A 997 17.68 14.98 19.07
CA LEU A 997 17.85 15.14 17.61
C LEU A 997 19.31 15.29 17.18
N MET A 998 20.11 16.04 17.92
CA MET A 998 21.48 16.39 17.50
C MET A 998 22.38 15.18 17.23
N PRO A 999 22.37 14.10 18.02
CA PRO A 999 23.18 12.93 17.73
C PRO A 999 22.92 12.32 16.35
N HIS A 1000 21.70 12.43 15.86
CA HIS A 1000 21.28 11.88 14.56
C HIS A 1000 21.50 12.85 13.40
N MET A 1001 21.25 14.15 13.61
CA MET A 1001 21.27 15.15 12.54
C MET A 1001 22.67 15.72 12.28
N ILE A 1002 23.56 15.68 13.27
CA ILE A 1002 24.85 16.40 13.18
C ILE A 1002 25.70 15.94 11.98
N GLY A 1003 25.64 14.65 11.63
CA GLY A 1003 26.35 14.10 10.48
C GLY A 1003 25.92 14.73 9.15
N ASP A 1004 24.64 15.05 8.99
CA ASP A 1004 24.08 15.67 7.80
C ASP A 1004 24.24 17.21 7.82
N VAL A 1005 24.20 17.82 8.99
CA VAL A 1005 24.33 19.29 9.17
C VAL A 1005 25.77 19.76 8.93
N VAL A 1006 26.74 19.03 9.44
CA VAL A 1006 28.17 19.46 9.39
C VAL A 1006 28.68 19.72 7.96
N PRO A 1007 28.42 18.85 6.96
CA PRO A 1007 28.82 19.15 5.58
C PRO A 1007 28.20 20.44 5.04
N LEU A 1008 26.95 20.73 5.41
CA LEU A 1008 26.22 21.91 4.96
C LEU A 1008 26.75 23.22 5.56
N VAL A 1009 27.25 23.18 6.80
CA VAL A 1009 27.75 24.38 7.51
C VAL A 1009 29.26 24.62 7.36
N THR A 1010 30.04 23.62 6.96
CA THR A 1010 31.50 23.69 6.90
C THR A 1010 31.98 24.78 5.95
N GLN A 1011 31.49 24.84 4.73
CA GLN A 1011 31.92 25.82 3.73
C GLN A 1011 31.43 27.24 4.08
N PRO A 1012 30.16 27.44 4.45
CA PRO A 1012 29.66 28.74 4.93
C PRO A 1012 30.45 29.31 6.11
N MET A 1013 30.83 28.47 7.06
CA MET A 1013 31.66 28.92 8.20
C MET A 1013 33.06 29.37 7.74
N ILE A 1014 33.70 28.65 6.85
CA ILE A 1014 35.01 29.01 6.29
C ILE A 1014 34.91 30.36 5.56
N ASP A 1015 33.87 30.57 4.79
CA ASP A 1015 33.66 31.80 4.03
C ASP A 1015 33.37 32.98 4.96
N TYR A 1016 32.62 32.78 6.04
CA TYR A 1016 32.41 33.78 7.10
C TYR A 1016 33.75 34.20 7.76
N LEU A 1017 34.57 33.23 8.17
CA LEU A 1017 35.89 33.50 8.79
C LEU A 1017 36.85 34.26 7.86
N ARG A 1018 36.77 34.02 6.53
CA ARG A 1018 37.57 34.75 5.51
C ARG A 1018 37.18 36.24 5.38
N GLN A 1019 35.93 36.56 5.63
CA GLN A 1019 35.42 37.94 5.52
C GLN A 1019 35.94 38.82 6.68
N GLY A 1020 36.60 38.23 7.67
CA GLY A 1020 37.21 38.99 8.80
C GLY A 1020 36.20 39.61 9.74
N LYS A 1021 34.92 39.22 9.67
CA LYS A 1021 33.82 39.71 10.52
C LYS A 1021 33.79 39.01 11.87
#